data_28262814bfee124c2f2f8cdc9d356521
#
_entry.id   28262814bfee124c2f2f8cdc9d356521
#
_cell.length_a   1.000
_cell.length_b   1.000
_cell.length_c   1.000
_cell.angle_alpha   90.00
_cell.angle_beta   90.00
_cell.angle_gamma   90.00
#
_symmetry.space_group_name_H-M   'P 1'
#
loop_
_entity.id
_entity.type
_entity.pdbx_description
1 polymer ?
#
loop_
_entity_poly.entity_id
_entity_poly.type
_entity_poly.pdbx_seq_one_letter_code
_entity_poly.pdbx_strand_id
1 'polypeptide(L)'
;MKKTVVFAFACGLFVGLAAAAPACHQLEAGLPHEVVLPFPQGLPKTVRVLPLSFAGDVAYETNAVRLCLKDPVRLRVDFGGDAPSQTVFVRPRDTVTLRSTDLYFAPGTHQAGEIVPKAGTRVILARGAVVRGIIRVRRTDGVSVVGGGILDATDSGADAALAVEDSADVQVSGIQVFSPSRSGSVGLSLSDVSQVAVRGVFVQATGEAIRLTGGRVRNVTVADVDLDCGGTNVSVVATGANADVRGVSVQSCRLWDALGLPVLINAAGADVRTLTFSDFELDVKPYSGRAELPLFAVAARRPEIAFRRFRLLGDKLSPVAAVESQLPGAVVAEDLPAFALRSAGAGAVRVLHPRAYVKVVTSNVKCPAPWDTTPQHHWTARSPRLFAQWRTMQPDILSLQEPVKAYLDEIAAAFPELARVGVAREDGREEGEFGPVLWRRDRFDCVRHGTFWLSETSETAGSKYPGANHPRICTFAYLRERVTGRLLAVYNTHTSYVSDDICRAQLGIIVRHMAANAPEGAVRILTGDLNFEAGRRALAPLASAGLVNADDVCAVPLDGRWNSVTLYRFYPRSFPAEGVRRRLAVVGGDLASVRAALPDLGSRIDHIFLSPGVTVTACGVDDTNDGGWYPSDHMPKFAVLDLGVHGEAGERAVRRRAGL
;
A
#
# COMPACT_ATOMS: atom_id res chain seq x y z
N MET A 1 -4.61 5.03 48.84
CA MET A 1 -4.09 3.82 48.20
C MET A 1 -4.92 3.57 46.94
N LYS A 2 -4.49 4.09 45.81
CA LYS A 2 -5.16 3.85 44.51
C LYS A 2 -4.59 2.54 43.94
N LYS A 3 -5.45 1.53 43.79
CA LYS A 3 -5.08 0.28 43.12
C LYS A 3 -4.89 0.55 41.64
N THR A 4 -3.66 0.51 41.18
CA THR A 4 -3.34 0.42 39.78
C THR A 4 -3.75 -0.97 39.29
N VAL A 5 -4.76 -1.06 38.48
CA VAL A 5 -5.16 -2.31 37.82
C VAL A 5 -4.27 -2.48 36.58
N VAL A 6 -3.21 -3.22 36.76
CA VAL A 6 -2.41 -3.70 35.65
C VAL A 6 -3.19 -4.84 35.02
N PHE A 7 -3.66 -4.66 33.79
CA PHE A 7 -4.17 -5.76 32.98
C PHE A 7 -3.00 -6.67 32.59
N ALA A 8 -2.70 -7.64 33.46
CA ALA A 8 -1.84 -8.74 33.12
C ALA A 8 -2.61 -9.66 32.15
N PHE A 9 -2.40 -9.50 30.86
CA PHE A 9 -2.64 -10.61 29.96
C PHE A 9 -1.62 -11.69 30.36
N ALA A 10 -2.11 -12.82 30.83
CA ALA A 10 -1.26 -13.96 31.13
C ALA A 10 -0.57 -14.41 29.85
N CYS A 11 0.66 -13.95 29.65
CA CYS A 11 1.59 -14.58 28.72
C CYS A 11 1.86 -15.99 29.27
N GLY A 12 1.19 -16.98 28.68
CA GLY A 12 1.49 -18.36 28.96
C GLY A 12 2.98 -18.61 28.68
N LEU A 13 3.69 -19.15 29.67
CA LEU A 13 5.07 -19.59 29.56
C LEU A 13 5.13 -20.61 28.39
N PHE A 14 5.69 -20.22 27.27
CA PHE A 14 6.12 -21.13 26.23
C PHE A 14 7.57 -21.50 26.50
N VAL A 15 7.82 -22.74 26.90
CA VAL A 15 9.13 -23.34 26.82
C VAL A 15 9.36 -23.65 25.32
N GLY A 16 10.02 -22.73 24.63
CA GLY A 16 10.39 -22.90 23.23
C GLY A 16 11.57 -23.87 23.14
N LEU A 17 11.37 -25.01 22.50
CA LEU A 17 12.45 -25.77 21.91
C LEU A 17 13.20 -24.82 20.94
N ALA A 18 14.52 -24.74 21.08
CA ALA A 18 15.40 -24.02 20.16
C ALA A 18 15.24 -24.63 18.76
N ALA A 19 14.39 -24.04 17.96
CA ALA A 19 14.25 -24.43 16.55
C ALA A 19 15.45 -23.87 15.80
N ALA A 20 16.14 -24.74 15.02
CA ALA A 20 17.09 -24.29 14.01
C ALA A 20 16.40 -23.22 13.13
N ALA A 21 17.17 -22.21 12.69
CA ALA A 21 16.64 -21.18 11.81
C ALA A 21 15.86 -21.84 10.64
N PRO A 22 14.64 -21.39 10.35
CA PRO A 22 13.82 -22.03 9.33
C PRO A 22 14.53 -21.97 7.99
N ALA A 23 14.42 -23.03 7.18
CA ALA A 23 14.99 -23.03 5.83
C ALA A 23 14.37 -21.87 5.03
N CYS A 24 15.24 -21.03 4.47
CA CYS A 24 14.85 -19.84 3.76
C CYS A 24 15.32 -19.89 2.31
N HIS A 25 14.37 -19.82 1.37
CA HIS A 25 14.62 -19.82 -0.07
C HIS A 25 14.52 -18.40 -0.59
N GLN A 26 15.59 -17.90 -1.23
CA GLN A 26 15.64 -16.55 -1.80
C GLN A 26 15.73 -16.62 -3.33
N LEU A 27 14.71 -16.13 -4.01
CA LEU A 27 14.53 -16.23 -5.45
C LEU A 27 14.42 -14.84 -6.10
N GLU A 28 14.71 -14.76 -7.38
CA GLU A 28 14.63 -13.53 -8.17
C GLU A 28 13.28 -13.39 -8.86
N ALA A 29 12.61 -12.26 -8.70
CA ALA A 29 11.35 -11.97 -9.39
C ALA A 29 11.56 -11.81 -10.91
N GLY A 30 10.51 -12.06 -11.67
CA GLY A 30 10.50 -11.92 -13.13
C GLY A 30 10.82 -13.19 -13.90
N LEU A 31 11.37 -14.22 -13.24
CA LEU A 31 11.53 -15.56 -13.79
C LEU A 31 10.57 -16.52 -13.09
N PRO A 32 9.95 -17.46 -13.81
CA PRO A 32 9.15 -18.50 -13.15
C PRO A 32 10.07 -19.42 -12.33
N HIS A 33 9.73 -19.60 -11.06
CA HIS A 33 10.40 -20.49 -10.15
C HIS A 33 9.45 -21.61 -9.72
N GLU A 34 9.92 -22.82 -9.87
CA GLU A 34 9.27 -23.99 -9.29
C GLU A 34 10.02 -24.35 -8.00
N VAL A 35 9.34 -24.16 -6.87
CA VAL A 35 9.89 -24.47 -5.55
C VAL A 35 9.20 -25.72 -5.02
N VAL A 36 9.97 -26.79 -4.85
CA VAL A 36 9.48 -28.04 -4.29
C VAL A 36 9.98 -28.14 -2.86
N LEU A 37 9.06 -28.12 -1.91
CA LEU A 37 9.33 -28.23 -0.48
C LEU A 37 8.92 -29.60 0.02
N PRO A 38 9.88 -30.54 0.24
CA PRO A 38 9.57 -31.88 0.69
C PRO A 38 9.02 -31.86 2.12
N PHE A 39 8.15 -32.81 2.42
CA PHE A 39 7.62 -32.95 3.78
C PHE A 39 8.71 -33.43 4.72
N PRO A 40 9.00 -32.73 5.82
CA PRO A 40 10.15 -33.02 6.66
C PRO A 40 10.11 -34.41 7.37
N GLN A 41 8.91 -34.91 7.65
CA GLN A 41 8.70 -36.14 8.47
C GLN A 41 7.51 -36.99 7.98
N GLY A 42 7.39 -37.17 6.66
CA GLY A 42 6.25 -37.89 6.07
C GLY A 42 5.05 -36.99 5.80
N LEU A 43 3.89 -37.59 5.53
CA LEU A 43 2.67 -36.83 5.18
C LEU A 43 2.20 -35.95 6.36
N PRO A 44 2.23 -34.64 6.26
CA PRO A 44 1.72 -33.75 7.30
C PRO A 44 0.19 -33.83 7.36
N LYS A 45 -0.39 -33.67 8.55
CA LYS A 45 -1.86 -33.64 8.72
C LYS A 45 -2.46 -32.37 8.10
N THR A 46 -1.71 -31.28 8.09
CA THR A 46 -2.11 -30.00 7.53
C THR A 46 -0.90 -29.31 6.92
N VAL A 47 -1.12 -28.67 5.78
CA VAL A 47 -0.13 -27.76 5.16
C VAL A 47 -0.79 -26.42 4.95
N ARG A 48 -0.14 -25.35 5.37
CA ARG A 48 -0.61 -23.98 5.19
C ARG A 48 0.45 -23.13 4.49
N VAL A 49 0.02 -22.36 3.51
CA VAL A 49 0.86 -21.34 2.88
C VAL A 49 0.39 -19.97 3.38
N LEU A 50 1.29 -19.21 3.95
CA LEU A 50 1.03 -17.89 4.52
C LEU A 50 1.70 -16.78 3.70
N PRO A 51 1.09 -15.61 3.53
CA PRO A 51 -0.21 -15.23 4.11
C PRO A 51 -1.37 -16.02 3.49
N LEU A 52 -2.46 -16.18 4.23
CA LEU A 52 -3.67 -16.87 3.73
C LEU A 52 -4.33 -16.15 2.54
N SER A 53 -4.00 -14.89 2.33
CA SER A 53 -4.38 -14.10 1.15
C SER A 53 -3.62 -14.45 -0.12
N PHE A 54 -2.58 -15.31 -0.02
CA PHE A 54 -1.82 -15.74 -1.19
C PHE A 54 -2.68 -16.57 -2.15
N ALA A 55 -2.83 -16.10 -3.37
CA ALA A 55 -3.65 -16.70 -4.42
C ALA A 55 -2.84 -17.30 -5.59
N GLY A 56 -1.55 -17.63 -5.35
CA GLY A 56 -0.68 -18.22 -6.37
C GLY A 56 -0.87 -19.74 -6.51
N ASP A 57 -0.19 -20.31 -7.50
CA ASP A 57 -0.25 -21.75 -7.79
C ASP A 57 0.44 -22.57 -6.72
N VAL A 58 -0.34 -23.32 -5.98
CA VAL A 58 0.10 -24.26 -4.95
C VAL A 58 -0.39 -25.65 -5.30
N ALA A 59 0.50 -26.60 -5.54
CA ALA A 59 0.15 -28.00 -5.74
C ALA A 59 0.64 -28.85 -4.54
N TYR A 60 -0.27 -29.67 -4.03
CA TYR A 60 0.03 -30.61 -2.94
C TYR A 60 0.30 -31.98 -3.55
N GLU A 61 1.54 -32.42 -3.44
CA GLU A 61 2.00 -33.72 -3.93
C GLU A 61 2.04 -34.77 -2.80
N THR A 62 2.32 -36.02 -3.15
CA THR A 62 2.35 -37.10 -2.16
C THR A 62 3.39 -36.91 -1.06
N ASN A 63 4.49 -36.21 -1.37
CA ASN A 63 5.63 -36.04 -0.47
C ASN A 63 6.18 -34.61 -0.39
N ALA A 64 5.51 -33.64 -1.02
CA ALA A 64 5.99 -32.28 -1.10
C ALA A 64 4.87 -31.27 -1.36
N VAL A 65 5.15 -30.00 -1.11
CA VAL A 65 4.39 -28.86 -1.63
C VAL A 65 5.18 -28.26 -2.77
N ARG A 66 4.52 -28.04 -3.91
CA ARG A 66 5.07 -27.36 -5.07
C ARG A 66 4.45 -25.97 -5.19
N LEU A 67 5.29 -24.95 -5.30
CA LEU A 67 4.91 -23.58 -5.51
C LEU A 67 5.45 -23.12 -6.86
N CYS A 68 4.58 -22.54 -7.70
CA CYS A 68 4.99 -21.88 -8.94
C CYS A 68 4.96 -20.37 -8.72
N LEU A 69 6.13 -19.75 -8.60
CA LEU A 69 6.29 -18.35 -8.19
C LEU A 69 7.02 -17.56 -9.27
N LYS A 70 6.54 -16.38 -9.59
CA LYS A 70 7.15 -15.47 -10.57
C LYS A 70 7.26 -14.05 -10.03
N ASP A 71 6.21 -13.61 -9.37
CA ASP A 71 6.10 -12.23 -8.88
C ASP A 71 6.73 -12.07 -7.50
N PRO A 72 7.11 -10.85 -7.10
CA PRO A 72 7.62 -10.61 -5.76
C PRO A 72 6.63 -11.07 -4.69
N VAL A 73 7.04 -11.99 -3.85
CA VAL A 73 6.20 -12.54 -2.79
C VAL A 73 7.05 -12.97 -1.60
N ARG A 74 6.46 -12.91 -0.42
CA ARG A 74 7.02 -13.43 0.83
C ARG A 74 6.05 -14.46 1.37
N LEU A 75 6.49 -15.71 1.50
CA LEU A 75 5.66 -16.83 1.91
C LEU A 75 6.33 -17.62 3.05
N ARG A 76 5.50 -18.18 3.91
CA ARG A 76 5.87 -19.25 4.84
C ARG A 76 5.01 -20.47 4.56
N VAL A 77 5.63 -21.63 4.43
CA VAL A 77 4.94 -22.91 4.36
C VAL A 77 5.07 -23.61 5.71
N ASP A 78 3.93 -23.80 6.35
CA ASP A 78 3.80 -24.47 7.65
C ASP A 78 3.25 -25.88 7.41
N PHE A 79 4.01 -26.88 7.83
CA PHE A 79 3.66 -28.28 7.68
C PHE A 79 2.85 -28.86 8.85
N GLY A 80 2.55 -28.02 9.85
CA GLY A 80 1.82 -28.42 11.06
C GLY A 80 2.63 -29.26 12.02
N GLY A 81 2.10 -29.46 13.22
CA GLY A 81 2.79 -30.18 14.30
C GLY A 81 4.13 -29.52 14.68
N ASP A 82 5.14 -30.37 14.97
CA ASP A 82 6.49 -29.91 15.32
C ASP A 82 7.43 -29.77 14.12
N ALA A 83 6.92 -29.94 12.90
CA ALA A 83 7.71 -29.83 11.69
C ALA A 83 8.14 -28.37 11.46
N PRO A 84 9.43 -28.09 11.15
CA PRO A 84 9.90 -26.74 10.91
C PRO A 84 9.23 -26.15 9.67
N SER A 85 8.74 -24.92 9.78
CA SER A 85 8.22 -24.16 8.63
C SER A 85 9.37 -23.78 7.69
N GLN A 86 9.03 -23.54 6.42
CA GLN A 86 9.97 -23.03 5.43
C GLN A 86 9.48 -21.68 4.90
N THR A 87 10.42 -20.76 4.66
CA THR A 87 10.12 -19.45 4.10
C THR A 87 10.64 -19.34 2.67
N VAL A 88 9.85 -18.72 1.80
CA VAL A 88 10.19 -18.48 0.39
C VAL A 88 10.01 -17.00 0.09
N PHE A 89 11.07 -16.36 -0.39
CA PHE A 89 11.08 -14.95 -0.75
C PHE A 89 11.44 -14.80 -2.22
N VAL A 90 10.51 -14.31 -3.01
CA VAL A 90 10.74 -13.87 -4.38
C VAL A 90 10.84 -12.36 -4.37
N ARG A 91 11.95 -11.81 -4.85
CA ARG A 91 12.22 -10.36 -4.80
C ARG A 91 12.82 -9.86 -6.11
N PRO A 92 12.63 -8.58 -6.45
CA PRO A 92 13.34 -7.95 -7.55
C PRO A 92 14.85 -8.09 -7.39
N ARG A 93 15.56 -8.01 -8.49
CA ARG A 93 17.03 -8.04 -8.49
C ARG A 93 17.57 -6.82 -7.75
N ASP A 94 18.52 -7.06 -6.83
CA ASP A 94 19.21 -5.97 -6.14
C ASP A 94 20.14 -5.25 -7.11
N THR A 95 19.88 -3.98 -7.38
CA THR A 95 20.75 -3.10 -8.18
C THR A 95 21.42 -2.07 -7.28
N VAL A 96 22.31 -2.53 -6.42
CA VAL A 96 23.03 -1.63 -5.48
C VAL A 96 24.39 -1.25 -6.05
N THR A 97 24.57 0.02 -6.37
CA THR A 97 25.91 0.58 -6.65
C THR A 97 26.65 0.76 -5.33
N LEU A 98 27.78 0.04 -5.17
CA LEU A 98 28.59 0.11 -3.96
C LEU A 98 29.39 1.41 -3.88
N ARG A 99 29.55 1.93 -2.66
CA ARG A 99 30.42 3.06 -2.29
C ARG A 99 31.56 2.54 -1.43
N SER A 100 32.67 3.24 -1.39
CA SER A 100 33.82 2.88 -0.56
C SER A 100 33.53 2.89 0.96
N THR A 101 32.47 3.55 1.38
CA THR A 101 32.03 3.66 2.77
C THR A 101 31.01 2.61 3.18
N ASP A 102 30.58 1.75 2.25
CA ASP A 102 29.56 0.73 2.52
C ASP A 102 30.15 -0.47 3.26
N LEU A 103 29.39 -1.00 4.19
CA LEU A 103 29.63 -2.32 4.77
C LEU A 103 28.84 -3.34 3.96
N TYR A 104 29.49 -4.02 3.05
CA TYR A 104 28.86 -4.94 2.12
C TYR A 104 29.10 -6.39 2.49
N PHE A 105 28.01 -7.13 2.67
CA PHE A 105 28.00 -8.57 2.87
C PHE A 105 27.53 -9.26 1.57
N ALA A 106 28.46 -9.93 0.87
CA ALA A 106 28.20 -10.66 -0.35
C ALA A 106 27.34 -11.91 -0.09
N PRO A 107 26.77 -12.57 -1.11
CA PRO A 107 26.10 -13.86 -0.94
C PRO A 107 27.02 -14.86 -0.22
N GLY A 108 26.44 -15.61 0.74
CA GLY A 108 27.16 -16.54 1.61
C GLY A 108 26.94 -16.28 3.09
N THR A 109 27.52 -17.12 3.94
CA THR A 109 27.38 -16.98 5.42
C THR A 109 28.56 -16.20 6.01
N HIS A 110 28.24 -15.18 6.79
CA HIS A 110 29.20 -14.28 7.45
C HIS A 110 29.02 -14.35 8.97
N GLN A 111 30.06 -14.67 9.71
CA GLN A 111 30.10 -14.62 11.18
C GLN A 111 30.52 -13.20 11.60
N ALA A 112 29.55 -12.31 11.76
CA ALA A 112 29.83 -10.88 11.92
C ALA A 112 29.86 -10.42 13.39
N GLY A 113 29.27 -11.18 14.32
CA GLY A 113 29.15 -10.76 15.69
C GLY A 113 28.30 -9.48 15.84
N GLU A 114 28.84 -8.45 16.47
CA GLU A 114 28.18 -7.16 16.60
C GLU A 114 28.70 -6.16 15.53
N ILE A 115 27.78 -5.67 14.70
CA ILE A 115 28.06 -4.68 13.68
C ILE A 115 27.62 -3.31 14.20
N VAL A 116 28.59 -2.37 14.34
CA VAL A 116 28.34 -0.98 14.78
C VAL A 116 28.69 -0.03 13.64
N PRO A 117 27.73 0.39 12.81
CA PRO A 117 27.99 1.27 11.68
C PRO A 117 28.31 2.70 12.14
N LYS A 118 29.14 3.40 11.37
CA LYS A 118 29.42 4.83 11.56
C LYS A 118 28.35 5.70 10.89
N ALA A 119 28.33 6.99 11.20
CA ALA A 119 27.43 7.95 10.58
C ALA A 119 27.55 7.92 9.03
N GLY A 120 26.38 7.98 8.36
CA GLY A 120 26.29 7.95 6.90
C GLY A 120 26.63 6.60 6.25
N THR A 121 26.86 5.54 7.03
CA THR A 121 27.20 4.21 6.50
C THR A 121 25.93 3.51 5.98
N ARG A 122 26.06 2.83 4.82
CA ARG A 122 25.10 1.81 4.39
C ARG A 122 25.63 0.42 4.74
N VAL A 123 24.84 -0.33 5.48
CA VAL A 123 25.06 -1.76 5.74
C VAL A 123 24.22 -2.54 4.72
N ILE A 124 24.87 -3.22 3.80
CA ILE A 124 24.20 -3.87 2.67
C ILE A 124 24.33 -5.38 2.83
N LEU A 125 23.19 -6.04 3.05
CA LEU A 125 23.08 -7.49 3.05
C LEU A 125 22.60 -7.92 1.67
N ALA A 126 23.52 -8.37 0.80
CA ALA A 126 23.14 -8.83 -0.53
C ALA A 126 22.19 -10.02 -0.45
N ARG A 127 21.37 -10.20 -1.48
CA ARG A 127 20.55 -11.42 -1.58
C ARG A 127 21.46 -12.67 -1.54
N GLY A 128 21.07 -13.67 -0.75
CA GLY A 128 21.89 -14.85 -0.48
C GLY A 128 22.95 -14.64 0.61
N ALA A 129 23.11 -13.46 1.15
CA ALA A 129 23.90 -13.23 2.35
C ALA A 129 23.13 -13.69 3.60
N VAL A 130 23.78 -14.42 4.48
CA VAL A 130 23.33 -14.76 5.83
C VAL A 130 24.36 -14.18 6.80
N VAL A 131 24.00 -13.09 7.45
CA VAL A 131 24.87 -12.38 8.40
C VAL A 131 24.50 -12.83 9.81
N ARG A 132 25.33 -13.68 10.41
CA ARG A 132 25.16 -14.16 11.78
C ARG A 132 25.70 -13.16 12.77
N GLY A 133 24.83 -12.59 13.58
CA GLY A 133 25.16 -11.54 14.53
C GLY A 133 24.04 -10.54 14.71
N ILE A 134 24.40 -9.35 15.21
CA ILE A 134 23.46 -8.24 15.46
C ILE A 134 23.97 -6.96 14.81
N ILE A 135 23.04 -6.03 14.53
CA ILE A 135 23.37 -4.65 14.11
C ILE A 135 22.92 -3.70 15.21
N ARG A 136 23.85 -2.84 15.67
CA ARG A 136 23.56 -1.79 16.65
C ARG A 136 23.93 -0.42 16.13
N VAL A 137 22.94 0.40 15.81
CA VAL A 137 23.10 1.82 15.46
C VAL A 137 22.90 2.61 16.74
N ARG A 138 23.96 3.26 17.25
CA ARG A 138 23.89 3.95 18.53
C ARG A 138 24.56 5.31 18.46
N ARG A 139 23.80 6.36 18.79
CA ARG A 139 24.26 7.78 18.73
C ARG A 139 24.87 8.12 17.38
N THR A 140 24.19 7.68 16.32
CA THR A 140 24.73 7.69 14.95
C THR A 140 23.61 7.96 13.98
N ASP A 141 23.73 9.01 13.17
CA ASP A 141 22.70 9.42 12.23
C ASP A 141 23.04 9.03 10.79
N GLY A 142 22.02 9.02 9.91
CA GLY A 142 22.18 8.78 8.46
C GLY A 142 22.55 7.34 8.09
N VAL A 143 22.26 6.36 8.93
CA VAL A 143 22.57 4.95 8.67
C VAL A 143 21.47 4.28 7.87
N SER A 144 21.86 3.48 6.87
CA SER A 144 20.92 2.64 6.12
C SER A 144 21.30 1.17 6.23
N VAL A 145 20.35 0.31 6.60
CA VAL A 145 20.50 -1.14 6.59
C VAL A 145 19.59 -1.69 5.49
N VAL A 146 20.16 -2.17 4.40
CA VAL A 146 19.42 -2.44 3.18
C VAL A 146 19.83 -3.75 2.50
N GLY A 147 19.00 -4.23 1.58
CA GLY A 147 19.32 -5.35 0.71
C GLY A 147 18.29 -6.48 0.78
N GLY A 148 18.62 -7.65 0.21
CA GLY A 148 17.76 -8.84 0.18
C GLY A 148 18.22 -9.97 1.08
N GLY A 149 19.28 -9.74 1.89
CA GLY A 149 19.89 -10.77 2.74
C GLY A 149 19.20 -10.95 4.09
N ILE A 150 19.77 -11.84 4.88
CA ILE A 150 19.30 -12.27 6.20
C ILE A 150 20.22 -11.73 7.28
N LEU A 151 19.65 -11.08 8.30
CA LEU A 151 20.29 -10.86 9.59
C LEU A 151 19.81 -11.97 10.55
N ASP A 152 20.69 -12.86 10.89
CA ASP A 152 20.42 -14.02 11.76
C ASP A 152 21.07 -13.79 13.14
N ALA A 153 20.24 -13.41 14.11
CA ALA A 153 20.67 -13.20 15.48
C ALA A 153 20.31 -14.35 16.43
N THR A 154 19.81 -15.47 15.90
CA THR A 154 19.24 -16.58 16.71
C THR A 154 20.17 -17.04 17.84
N ASP A 155 21.47 -17.12 17.58
CA ASP A 155 22.48 -17.59 18.53
C ASP A 155 23.23 -16.44 19.25
N SER A 156 22.82 -15.19 19.07
CA SER A 156 23.61 -14.03 19.54
C SER A 156 23.57 -13.78 21.06
N GLY A 157 22.56 -14.30 21.76
CA GLY A 157 22.34 -13.97 23.18
C GLY A 157 21.91 -12.51 23.45
N ALA A 158 21.80 -11.68 22.45
CA ALA A 158 21.42 -10.26 22.55
C ALA A 158 19.92 -10.07 22.88
N ASP A 159 19.52 -8.84 23.18
CA ASP A 159 18.12 -8.48 23.42
C ASP A 159 17.37 -8.20 22.10
N ALA A 160 18.08 -7.75 21.07
CA ALA A 160 17.51 -7.45 19.76
C ALA A 160 18.48 -7.85 18.64
N ALA A 161 17.89 -8.21 17.48
CA ALA A 161 18.69 -8.49 16.27
C ALA A 161 19.21 -7.20 15.62
N LEU A 162 18.34 -6.20 15.49
CA LEU A 162 18.69 -4.86 15.03
C LEU A 162 18.22 -3.84 16.07
N ALA A 163 19.14 -3.09 16.64
CA ALA A 163 18.87 -2.03 17.59
C ALA A 163 19.29 -0.66 17.03
N VAL A 164 18.39 0.32 17.14
CA VAL A 164 18.65 1.74 16.84
C VAL A 164 18.40 2.53 18.11
N GLU A 165 19.45 3.18 18.63
CA GLU A 165 19.44 3.85 19.92
C GLU A 165 19.97 5.29 19.81
N ASP A 166 19.27 6.27 20.39
CA ASP A 166 19.69 7.69 20.41
C ASP A 166 20.11 8.22 19.01
N SER A 167 19.38 7.87 17.95
CA SER A 167 19.80 8.09 16.57
C SER A 167 18.66 8.65 15.71
N ALA A 168 19.05 9.34 14.63
CA ALA A 168 18.12 9.92 13.68
C ALA A 168 18.48 9.56 12.23
N ASP A 169 17.51 9.77 11.31
CA ASP A 169 17.69 9.53 9.87
C ASP A 169 18.20 8.11 9.57
N VAL A 170 17.49 7.10 10.09
CA VAL A 170 17.84 5.69 9.90
C VAL A 170 16.84 5.01 8.99
N GLN A 171 17.34 4.27 8.01
CA GLN A 171 16.53 3.50 7.06
C GLN A 171 16.83 2.01 7.18
N VAL A 172 15.79 1.20 7.28
CA VAL A 172 15.89 -0.27 7.24
C VAL A 172 14.99 -0.79 6.13
N SER A 173 15.56 -1.46 5.13
CA SER A 173 14.72 -1.92 4.03
C SER A 173 15.18 -3.22 3.39
N GLY A 174 14.20 -4.03 2.99
CA GLY A 174 14.39 -5.21 2.16
C GLY A 174 14.94 -6.44 2.87
N ILE A 175 15.52 -6.33 4.03
CA ILE A 175 16.18 -7.43 4.76
C ILE A 175 15.18 -8.35 5.46
N GLN A 176 15.69 -9.51 5.85
CA GLN A 176 15.00 -10.45 6.72
C GLN A 176 15.72 -10.49 8.06
N VAL A 177 14.96 -10.45 9.14
CA VAL A 177 15.49 -10.37 10.49
C VAL A 177 14.96 -11.54 11.31
N PHE A 178 15.87 -12.32 11.86
CA PHE A 178 15.58 -13.39 12.83
C PHE A 178 16.09 -12.98 14.20
N SER A 179 15.19 -12.88 15.17
CA SER A 179 15.53 -12.43 16.51
C SER A 179 16.34 -13.48 17.29
N PRO A 180 17.04 -13.06 18.36
CA PRO A 180 17.63 -14.01 19.30
C PRO A 180 16.59 -15.02 19.81
N SER A 181 17.01 -16.27 20.02
CA SER A 181 16.12 -17.37 20.44
C SER A 181 15.73 -17.34 21.92
N ARG A 182 16.00 -16.24 22.63
CA ARG A 182 15.64 -16.08 24.04
C ARG A 182 14.24 -15.47 24.22
N SER A 183 13.60 -15.83 25.33
CA SER A 183 12.30 -15.24 25.69
C SER A 183 12.42 -13.72 25.86
N GLY A 184 11.44 -12.98 25.30
CA GLY A 184 11.39 -11.51 25.37
C GLY A 184 12.34 -10.78 24.41
N SER A 185 13.07 -11.48 23.55
CA SER A 185 13.92 -10.85 22.52
C SER A 185 13.09 -10.11 21.48
N VAL A 186 13.74 -9.16 20.81
CA VAL A 186 13.13 -8.25 19.84
C VAL A 186 13.76 -8.43 18.47
N GLY A 187 12.96 -8.41 17.43
CA GLY A 187 13.48 -8.34 16.06
C GLY A 187 14.15 -7.00 15.78
N LEU A 188 13.35 -5.92 15.77
CA LEU A 188 13.79 -4.53 15.60
C LEU A 188 13.47 -3.71 16.85
N SER A 189 14.48 -3.16 17.51
CA SER A 189 14.32 -2.25 18.64
C SER A 189 14.73 -0.82 18.27
N LEU A 190 13.79 0.13 18.39
CA LEU A 190 13.97 1.54 18.06
C LEU A 190 13.79 2.36 19.35
N SER A 191 14.89 2.82 19.96
CA SER A 191 14.89 3.53 21.25
C SER A 191 15.40 4.96 21.10
N ASP A 192 14.62 5.92 21.58
CA ASP A 192 14.95 7.34 21.56
C ASP A 192 15.31 7.88 20.16
N VAL A 193 14.47 7.56 19.18
CA VAL A 193 14.73 7.77 17.75
C VAL A 193 13.89 8.88 17.14
N SER A 194 14.39 9.43 16.02
CA SER A 194 13.62 10.33 15.16
C SER A 194 13.95 10.09 13.68
N GLN A 195 12.93 10.31 12.80
CA GLN A 195 13.09 10.15 11.33
C GLN A 195 13.60 8.75 10.95
N VAL A 196 12.92 7.71 11.41
CA VAL A 196 13.25 6.32 11.08
C VAL A 196 12.23 5.74 10.11
N ALA A 197 12.71 5.09 9.06
CA ALA A 197 11.87 4.39 8.08
C ALA A 197 12.24 2.91 8.01
N VAL A 198 11.25 2.04 8.21
CA VAL A 198 11.36 0.58 8.05
C VAL A 198 10.41 0.15 6.93
N ARG A 199 10.92 -0.46 5.85
CA ARG A 199 10.11 -0.81 4.68
C ARG A 199 10.51 -2.15 4.08
N GLY A 200 9.51 -2.94 3.66
CA GLY A 200 9.75 -4.19 2.94
C GLY A 200 10.52 -5.23 3.74
N VAL A 201 10.41 -5.24 5.06
CA VAL A 201 11.18 -6.10 5.96
C VAL A 201 10.32 -7.29 6.40
N PHE A 202 10.93 -8.47 6.48
CA PHE A 202 10.37 -9.60 7.20
C PHE A 202 11.03 -9.71 8.58
N VAL A 203 10.23 -9.93 9.61
CA VAL A 203 10.73 -10.11 10.98
C VAL A 203 10.14 -11.37 11.59
N GLN A 204 11.00 -12.32 11.96
CA GLN A 204 10.62 -13.45 12.81
C GLN A 204 11.18 -13.22 14.22
N ALA A 205 10.30 -13.25 15.22
CA ALA A 205 10.68 -12.97 16.60
C ALA A 205 9.96 -13.86 17.61
N THR A 206 10.66 -14.17 18.70
CA THR A 206 10.10 -14.97 19.81
C THR A 206 9.34 -14.11 20.84
N GLY A 207 9.73 -12.85 21.02
CA GLY A 207 9.14 -11.92 21.97
C GLY A 207 8.35 -10.80 21.31
N GLU A 208 9.03 -9.82 20.74
CA GLU A 208 8.41 -8.72 20.02
C GLU A 208 9.02 -8.57 18.64
N ALA A 209 8.19 -8.33 17.62
CA ALA A 209 8.74 -8.15 16.29
C ALA A 209 9.37 -6.76 16.12
N ILE A 210 8.63 -5.70 16.45
CA ILE A 210 9.09 -4.32 16.39
C ILE A 210 8.75 -3.60 17.68
N ARG A 211 9.75 -3.06 18.36
CA ARG A 211 9.60 -2.26 19.59
C ARG A 211 10.06 -0.84 19.34
N LEU A 212 9.18 0.13 19.62
CA LEU A 212 9.50 1.55 19.69
C LEU A 212 9.48 1.94 21.16
N THR A 213 10.61 2.44 21.70
CA THR A 213 10.69 2.72 23.13
C THR A 213 11.50 3.98 23.43
N GLY A 214 11.42 4.48 24.67
CA GLY A 214 12.22 5.59 25.15
C GLY A 214 11.43 6.82 25.54
N GLY A 215 12.14 7.89 25.86
CA GLY A 215 11.61 9.22 26.18
C GLY A 215 11.31 10.06 24.93
N ARG A 216 11.84 9.68 23.76
CA ARG A 216 11.68 10.41 22.49
C ARG A 216 11.53 9.48 21.31
N VAL A 217 10.31 9.33 20.82
CA VAL A 217 10.02 8.59 19.57
C VAL A 217 9.24 9.49 18.61
N ARG A 218 9.89 9.91 17.52
CA ARG A 218 9.32 10.92 16.61
C ARG A 218 9.48 10.54 15.15
N ASN A 219 8.41 10.73 14.36
CA ASN A 219 8.45 10.58 12.90
C ASN A 219 9.02 9.21 12.48
N VAL A 220 8.39 8.15 12.97
CA VAL A 220 8.75 6.76 12.63
C VAL A 220 7.72 6.20 11.66
N THR A 221 8.19 5.69 10.53
CA THR A 221 7.35 5.02 9.54
C THR A 221 7.76 3.56 9.43
N VAL A 222 6.80 2.65 9.62
CA VAL A 222 6.93 1.22 9.35
C VAL A 222 5.91 0.86 8.27
N ALA A 223 6.36 0.33 7.14
CA ALA A 223 5.47 0.06 6.01
C ALA A 223 5.87 -1.20 5.25
N ASP A 224 4.88 -1.93 4.72
CA ASP A 224 5.06 -3.15 3.94
C ASP A 224 5.96 -4.18 4.67
N VAL A 225 5.54 -4.56 5.87
CA VAL A 225 6.28 -5.52 6.70
C VAL A 225 5.49 -6.80 6.93
N ASP A 226 6.22 -7.92 6.96
CA ASP A 226 5.68 -9.21 7.38
C ASP A 226 6.25 -9.56 8.75
N LEU A 227 5.38 -9.82 9.70
CA LEU A 227 5.74 -10.12 11.07
C LEU A 227 5.27 -11.53 11.44
N ASP A 228 6.21 -12.38 11.81
CA ASP A 228 5.99 -13.72 12.32
C ASP A 228 6.41 -13.74 13.80
N CYS A 229 5.46 -13.46 14.67
CA CYS A 229 5.75 -13.28 16.09
C CYS A 229 4.67 -13.89 16.97
N GLY A 230 5.08 -14.77 17.85
CA GLY A 230 4.18 -15.38 18.86
C GLY A 230 3.80 -14.46 20.01
N GLY A 231 4.54 -13.36 20.21
CA GLY A 231 4.31 -12.35 21.23
C GLY A 231 3.65 -11.09 20.69
N THR A 232 4.19 -9.90 21.01
CA THR A 232 3.66 -8.63 20.51
C THR A 232 4.29 -8.28 19.16
N ASN A 233 3.45 -8.00 18.16
CA ASN A 233 3.98 -7.70 16.83
C ASN A 233 4.57 -6.28 16.75
N VAL A 234 3.83 -5.27 17.20
CA VAL A 234 4.33 -3.89 17.26
C VAL A 234 4.06 -3.33 18.66
N SER A 235 5.09 -2.89 19.36
CA SER A 235 4.94 -2.22 20.64
C SER A 235 5.46 -0.78 20.61
N VAL A 236 4.75 0.12 21.28
CA VAL A 236 5.18 1.49 21.58
C VAL A 236 5.20 1.66 23.09
N VAL A 237 6.41 1.80 23.66
CA VAL A 237 6.61 1.84 25.11
C VAL A 237 7.27 3.16 25.47
N ALA A 238 6.50 4.09 26.04
CA ALA A 238 7.05 5.36 26.51
C ALA A 238 7.70 5.21 27.88
N THR A 239 8.93 5.69 28.01
CA THR A 239 9.66 5.67 29.26
C THR A 239 9.68 7.08 29.89
N GLY A 240 9.02 7.23 31.04
CA GLY A 240 8.94 8.48 31.78
C GLY A 240 7.70 9.35 31.48
N ALA A 241 7.33 10.16 32.46
CA ALA A 241 6.10 10.98 32.41
C ALA A 241 6.16 12.12 31.36
N ASN A 242 7.35 12.52 30.91
CA ASN A 242 7.56 13.57 29.93
C ASN A 242 7.97 13.01 28.56
N ALA A 243 7.72 11.74 28.30
CA ALA A 243 8.05 11.15 27.00
C ALA A 243 7.28 11.85 25.87
N ASP A 244 7.99 12.07 24.77
CA ASP A 244 7.46 12.68 23.54
C ASP A 244 7.38 11.62 22.44
N VAL A 245 6.21 10.99 22.36
CA VAL A 245 5.89 9.95 21.37
C VAL A 245 4.90 10.51 20.39
N ARG A 246 5.34 10.76 19.15
CA ARG A 246 4.49 11.36 18.12
C ARG A 246 4.90 11.05 16.68
N GLY A 247 3.94 11.14 15.76
CA GLY A 247 4.20 10.95 14.33
C GLY A 247 4.66 9.52 14.01
N VAL A 248 4.07 8.51 14.65
CA VAL A 248 4.33 7.10 14.36
C VAL A 248 3.27 6.58 13.40
N SER A 249 3.70 6.10 12.25
CA SER A 249 2.85 5.47 11.24
C SER A 249 3.30 4.04 10.99
N VAL A 250 2.42 3.08 11.24
CA VAL A 250 2.62 1.66 10.95
C VAL A 250 1.54 1.23 9.99
N GLN A 251 1.91 0.79 8.78
CA GLN A 251 0.94 0.52 7.72
C GLN A 251 1.34 -0.66 6.84
N SER A 252 0.33 -1.29 6.22
CA SER A 252 0.53 -2.42 5.30
C SER A 252 1.32 -3.55 5.95
N CYS A 253 0.85 -4.02 7.11
CA CYS A 253 1.48 -5.07 7.90
C CYS A 253 0.73 -6.38 7.72
N ARG A 254 1.45 -7.46 7.40
CA ARG A 254 0.92 -8.82 7.42
C ARG A 254 1.48 -9.56 8.64
N LEU A 255 0.61 -10.03 9.50
CA LEU A 255 0.96 -10.76 10.70
C LEU A 255 0.70 -12.24 10.47
N TRP A 256 1.76 -13.03 10.41
CA TRP A 256 1.69 -14.46 10.16
C TRP A 256 1.53 -15.21 11.48
N ASP A 257 0.51 -16.07 11.55
CA ASP A 257 0.16 -16.77 12.79
C ASP A 257 -0.01 -15.83 14.00
N ALA A 258 -0.87 -14.83 13.84
CA ALA A 258 -1.13 -13.80 14.84
C ALA A 258 -1.72 -14.40 16.14
N LEU A 259 -0.86 -14.99 16.99
CA LEU A 259 -1.20 -15.53 18.29
C LEU A 259 -1.10 -14.50 19.41
N GLY A 260 -0.20 -13.54 19.21
CA GLY A 260 0.07 -12.47 20.15
C GLY A 260 -0.76 -11.23 19.92
N LEU A 261 -0.36 -10.14 20.54
CA LEU A 261 -1.00 -8.84 20.44
C LEU A 261 -0.49 -8.10 19.20
N PRO A 262 -1.33 -7.79 18.20
CA PRO A 262 -0.91 -7.04 17.02
C PRO A 262 -0.27 -5.71 17.36
N VAL A 263 -0.91 -4.90 18.23
CA VAL A 263 -0.38 -3.59 18.65
C VAL A 263 -0.54 -3.39 20.14
N LEU A 264 0.57 -3.08 20.82
CA LEU A 264 0.62 -2.66 22.22
C LEU A 264 1.12 -1.23 22.32
N ILE A 265 0.39 -0.37 23.01
CA ILE A 265 0.84 0.96 23.41
C ILE A 265 0.86 1.03 24.91
N ASN A 266 2.04 1.12 25.49
CA ASN A 266 2.25 1.25 26.93
C ASN A 266 2.94 2.58 27.23
N ALA A 267 2.13 3.60 27.41
CA ALA A 267 2.54 4.98 27.65
C ALA A 267 1.70 5.61 28.79
N ALA A 268 1.40 4.86 29.83
CA ALA A 268 0.46 5.26 30.89
C ALA A 268 0.79 6.60 31.56
N GLY A 269 2.07 6.99 31.59
CA GLY A 269 2.54 8.27 32.13
C GLY A 269 2.69 9.39 31.10
N ALA A 270 2.50 9.14 29.81
CA ALA A 270 2.83 10.07 28.75
C ALA A 270 1.64 10.35 27.80
N ASP A 271 1.65 11.53 27.18
CA ASP A 271 0.78 11.84 26.06
C ASP A 271 1.37 11.20 24.78
N VAL A 272 0.54 10.54 24.00
CA VAL A 272 0.92 10.03 22.67
C VAL A 272 0.12 10.75 21.61
N ARG A 273 0.79 11.22 20.55
CA ARG A 273 0.18 12.09 19.54
C ARG A 273 0.43 11.60 18.14
N THR A 274 -0.63 11.62 17.33
CA THR A 274 -0.54 11.31 15.90
C THR A 274 0.07 9.93 15.65
N LEU A 275 -0.45 8.90 16.32
CA LEU A 275 -0.09 7.50 16.08
C LEU A 275 -1.13 6.88 15.15
N THR A 276 -0.70 6.26 14.07
CA THR A 276 -1.58 5.60 13.10
C THR A 276 -1.11 4.18 12.83
N PHE A 277 -2.04 3.23 12.94
CA PHE A 277 -1.86 1.82 12.60
C PHE A 277 -2.92 1.46 11.56
N SER A 278 -2.50 1.11 10.34
CA SER A 278 -3.45 0.90 9.25
C SER A 278 -3.07 -0.25 8.34
N ASP A 279 -4.09 -0.82 7.68
CA ASP A 279 -3.92 -1.85 6.68
C ASP A 279 -3.20 -3.09 7.24
N PHE A 280 -3.72 -3.60 8.37
CA PHE A 280 -3.22 -4.81 8.98
C PHE A 280 -3.98 -6.02 8.46
N GLU A 281 -3.25 -7.03 8.01
CA GLU A 281 -3.76 -8.33 7.64
C GLU A 281 -3.26 -9.37 8.66
N LEU A 282 -4.19 -9.98 9.38
CA LEU A 282 -3.90 -10.91 10.46
C LEU A 282 -4.28 -12.32 10.04
N ASP A 283 -3.29 -13.16 9.79
CA ASP A 283 -3.48 -14.60 9.60
C ASP A 283 -3.62 -15.26 10.97
N VAL A 284 -4.83 -15.67 11.30
CA VAL A 284 -5.14 -16.25 12.61
C VAL A 284 -4.98 -17.76 12.57
N LYS A 285 -4.09 -18.29 13.39
CA LYS A 285 -3.91 -19.73 13.54
C LYS A 285 -5.06 -20.33 14.36
N PRO A 286 -5.64 -21.47 13.92
CA PRO A 286 -6.58 -22.22 14.76
C PRO A 286 -5.87 -22.64 16.05
N TYR A 287 -6.33 -22.10 17.17
CA TYR A 287 -5.74 -22.44 18.45
C TYR A 287 -6.80 -23.03 19.39
N SER A 288 -6.62 -24.29 19.75
CA SER A 288 -7.47 -24.94 20.73
C SER A 288 -7.30 -24.25 22.09
N GLY A 289 -8.33 -23.55 22.55
CA GLY A 289 -8.40 -22.96 23.87
C GLY A 289 -8.48 -21.43 23.97
N ARG A 290 -8.36 -20.67 22.87
CA ARG A 290 -8.62 -19.22 22.89
C ARG A 290 -9.99 -18.91 22.28
N ALA A 291 -10.82 -18.19 23.03
CA ALA A 291 -12.09 -17.65 22.54
C ALA A 291 -11.94 -16.24 21.97
N GLU A 292 -10.88 -15.53 22.32
CA GLU A 292 -10.68 -14.11 22.02
C GLU A 292 -9.37 -13.86 21.26
N LEU A 293 -9.42 -12.93 20.32
CA LEU A 293 -8.27 -12.40 19.60
C LEU A 293 -8.04 -10.94 20.00
N PRO A 294 -6.95 -10.60 20.69
CA PRO A 294 -6.64 -9.20 20.93
C PRO A 294 -6.28 -8.49 19.61
N LEU A 295 -6.88 -7.33 19.35
CA LEU A 295 -6.53 -6.48 18.20
C LEU A 295 -5.50 -5.42 18.58
N PHE A 296 -5.73 -4.73 19.68
CA PHE A 296 -4.81 -3.75 20.23
C PHE A 296 -5.05 -3.56 21.74
N ALA A 297 -4.00 -3.13 22.41
CA ALA A 297 -4.08 -2.67 23.80
C ALA A 297 -3.38 -1.31 23.94
N VAL A 298 -4.05 -0.35 24.56
CA VAL A 298 -3.58 1.01 24.76
C VAL A 298 -3.65 1.36 26.23
N ALA A 299 -2.53 1.80 26.80
CA ALA A 299 -2.47 2.48 28.08
C ALA A 299 -1.69 3.79 27.87
N ALA A 300 -2.34 4.94 27.95
CA ALA A 300 -1.70 6.24 27.75
C ALA A 300 -2.32 7.30 28.65
N ARG A 301 -1.56 8.34 29.04
CA ARG A 301 -2.13 9.46 29.79
C ARG A 301 -3.18 10.20 28.95
N ARG A 302 -2.82 10.58 27.74
CA ARG A 302 -3.73 11.15 26.74
C ARG A 302 -3.44 10.52 25.37
N PRO A 303 -4.28 9.60 24.89
CA PRO A 303 -4.08 8.99 23.57
C PRO A 303 -4.63 9.85 22.45
N GLU A 304 -3.85 9.93 21.34
CA GLU A 304 -4.25 10.45 20.05
C GLU A 304 -3.81 9.41 18.99
N ILE A 305 -4.66 8.39 18.79
CA ILE A 305 -4.29 7.16 18.09
C ILE A 305 -5.40 6.76 17.13
N ALA A 306 -5.04 6.30 15.93
CA ALA A 306 -5.97 5.74 14.96
C ALA A 306 -5.57 4.31 14.57
N PHE A 307 -6.53 3.40 14.62
CA PHE A 307 -6.47 2.05 14.08
C PHE A 307 -7.43 1.97 12.90
N ARG A 308 -6.95 1.51 11.73
CA ARG A 308 -7.72 1.55 10.48
C ARG A 308 -7.52 0.30 9.65
N ARG A 309 -8.59 -0.23 9.07
CA ARG A 309 -8.56 -1.30 8.09
C ARG A 309 -7.76 -2.54 8.53
N PHE A 310 -8.23 -3.18 9.60
CA PHE A 310 -7.69 -4.46 10.04
C PHE A 310 -8.54 -5.59 9.44
N ARG A 311 -7.90 -6.53 8.76
CA ARG A 311 -8.55 -7.70 8.16
C ARG A 311 -8.12 -8.96 8.89
N LEU A 312 -9.09 -9.79 9.27
CA LEU A 312 -8.84 -11.10 9.85
C LEU A 312 -9.00 -12.18 8.79
N LEU A 313 -8.03 -13.08 8.71
CA LEU A 313 -8.02 -14.24 7.83
C LEU A 313 -7.87 -15.50 8.68
N GLY A 314 -8.60 -16.56 8.34
CA GLY A 314 -8.56 -17.82 9.08
C GLY A 314 -9.73 -18.00 10.04
N ASP A 315 -9.47 -18.59 11.21
CA ASP A 315 -10.52 -19.01 12.14
C ASP A 315 -11.29 -17.86 12.81
N LYS A 316 -12.54 -18.15 13.12
CA LYS A 316 -13.48 -17.20 13.77
C LYS A 316 -13.18 -17.11 15.28
N LEU A 317 -12.32 -16.19 15.67
CA LEU A 317 -12.17 -15.77 17.06
C LEU A 317 -12.98 -14.50 17.31
N SER A 318 -13.35 -14.24 18.56
CA SER A 318 -14.01 -12.99 18.94
C SER A 318 -12.96 -11.89 19.15
N PRO A 319 -12.92 -10.84 18.29
CA PRO A 319 -11.95 -9.78 18.45
C PRO A 319 -12.22 -8.94 19.70
N VAL A 320 -11.16 -8.57 20.41
CA VAL A 320 -11.22 -7.69 21.59
C VAL A 320 -10.18 -6.59 21.51
N ALA A 321 -10.49 -5.42 22.08
CA ALA A 321 -9.55 -4.33 22.25
C ALA A 321 -9.60 -3.81 23.68
N ALA A 322 -8.46 -3.34 24.19
CA ALA A 322 -8.37 -2.73 25.52
C ALA A 322 -7.83 -1.30 25.43
N VAL A 323 -8.47 -0.37 26.14
CA VAL A 323 -8.01 1.02 26.23
C VAL A 323 -8.11 1.51 27.66
N GLU A 324 -6.99 2.02 28.18
CA GLU A 324 -6.91 2.72 29.46
C GLU A 324 -6.36 4.14 29.20
N SER A 325 -7.03 5.16 29.74
CA SER A 325 -6.63 6.55 29.57
C SER A 325 -6.87 7.35 30.84
N GLN A 326 -5.93 8.21 31.22
CA GLN A 326 -6.04 9.07 32.40
C GLN A 326 -6.73 10.40 32.11
N LEU A 327 -6.56 10.93 30.89
CA LEU A 327 -7.14 12.19 30.44
C LEU A 327 -7.94 11.96 29.14
N PRO A 328 -8.93 12.83 28.87
CA PRO A 328 -9.65 12.77 27.62
C PRO A 328 -8.69 12.80 26.42
N GLY A 329 -8.84 11.84 25.52
CA GLY A 329 -8.09 11.67 24.30
C GLY A 329 -8.97 11.03 23.24
N ALA A 330 -8.42 10.76 22.06
CA ALA A 330 -9.11 10.10 20.97
C ALA A 330 -8.40 8.81 20.59
N VAL A 331 -9.08 7.68 20.73
CA VAL A 331 -8.71 6.43 20.06
C VAL A 331 -9.77 6.16 19.00
N VAL A 332 -9.34 6.23 17.76
CA VAL A 332 -10.21 6.08 16.59
C VAL A 332 -10.03 4.67 16.06
N ALA A 333 -11.11 3.92 15.92
CA ALA A 333 -11.12 2.58 15.32
C ALA A 333 -12.02 2.62 14.08
N GLU A 334 -11.43 2.51 12.90
CA GLU A 334 -12.13 2.62 11.62
C GLU A 334 -11.93 1.35 10.78
N ASP A 335 -13.01 0.79 10.23
CA ASP A 335 -12.95 -0.39 9.36
C ASP A 335 -12.18 -1.56 10.01
N LEU A 336 -12.50 -1.84 11.26
CA LEU A 336 -12.02 -2.98 12.00
C LEU A 336 -13.11 -4.08 12.04
N PRO A 337 -12.73 -5.35 12.21
CA PRO A 337 -13.69 -6.39 12.52
C PRO A 337 -14.49 -6.01 13.77
N ALA A 338 -15.76 -6.42 13.86
CA ALA A 338 -16.55 -6.18 15.07
C ALA A 338 -15.81 -6.75 16.29
N PHE A 339 -15.60 -5.93 17.31
CA PHE A 339 -14.83 -6.31 18.49
C PHE A 339 -15.50 -5.85 19.80
N ALA A 340 -15.22 -6.57 20.87
CA ALA A 340 -15.58 -6.13 22.21
C ALA A 340 -14.55 -5.15 22.74
N LEU A 341 -15.01 -3.98 23.22
CA LEU A 341 -14.15 -2.97 23.82
C LEU A 341 -14.13 -3.10 25.34
N ARG A 342 -12.93 -3.23 25.91
CA ARG A 342 -12.67 -3.12 27.33
C ARG A 342 -12.03 -1.76 27.60
N SER A 343 -12.75 -0.84 28.23
CA SER A 343 -12.23 0.49 28.53
C SER A 343 -12.17 0.73 30.04
N ALA A 344 -11.11 1.44 30.48
CA ALA A 344 -10.94 1.92 31.82
C ALA A 344 -10.41 3.37 31.81
N GLY A 345 -10.77 4.16 32.87
CA GLY A 345 -10.31 5.54 33.01
C GLY A 345 -11.22 6.59 32.38
N ALA A 346 -10.75 7.84 32.32
CA ALA A 346 -11.51 9.01 31.87
C ALA A 346 -11.52 9.20 30.32
N GLY A 347 -10.82 8.35 29.58
CA GLY A 347 -10.68 8.46 28.13
C GLY A 347 -11.94 8.03 27.39
N ALA A 348 -12.48 8.91 26.55
CA ALA A 348 -13.53 8.55 25.62
C ALA A 348 -12.92 7.83 24.40
N VAL A 349 -13.22 6.54 24.26
CA VAL A 349 -12.97 5.83 23.01
C VAL A 349 -14.11 6.16 22.05
N ARG A 350 -13.82 6.86 20.99
CA ARG A 350 -14.74 6.99 19.87
C ARG A 350 -14.53 5.81 18.94
N VAL A 351 -15.42 4.82 19.02
CA VAL A 351 -15.59 3.89 17.91
C VAL A 351 -16.32 4.66 16.84
N LEU A 352 -15.60 5.13 15.85
CA LEU A 352 -16.26 5.67 14.67
C LEU A 352 -16.76 4.46 13.88
N HIS A 353 -18.02 4.47 13.51
CA HIS A 353 -18.54 3.56 12.50
C HIS A 353 -17.64 3.68 11.26
N PRO A 354 -17.44 2.59 10.51
CA PRO A 354 -16.46 2.59 9.44
C PRO A 354 -16.66 3.78 8.51
N ARG A 355 -15.65 4.64 8.42
CA ARG A 355 -15.61 5.63 7.36
C ARG A 355 -15.28 4.89 6.08
N ALA A 356 -16.07 5.11 5.05
CA ALA A 356 -15.75 4.55 3.77
C ALA A 356 -14.67 5.41 3.09
N TYR A 357 -13.46 4.92 3.13
CA TYR A 357 -12.40 5.41 2.26
C TYR A 357 -12.51 4.71 0.91
N VAL A 358 -12.58 5.48 -0.15
CA VAL A 358 -12.64 4.96 -1.52
C VAL A 358 -11.39 5.37 -2.28
N LYS A 359 -10.60 4.40 -2.69
CA LYS A 359 -9.44 4.64 -3.55
C LYS A 359 -9.87 4.60 -5.02
N VAL A 360 -9.83 5.76 -5.64
CA VAL A 360 -10.07 5.95 -7.07
C VAL A 360 -8.73 5.97 -7.79
N VAL A 361 -8.59 5.15 -8.82
CA VAL A 361 -7.38 5.07 -9.66
C VAL A 361 -7.76 5.33 -11.10
N THR A 362 -6.99 6.15 -11.81
CA THR A 362 -7.02 6.28 -13.26
C THR A 362 -5.71 5.80 -13.86
N SER A 363 -5.79 5.00 -14.92
CA SER A 363 -4.62 4.35 -15.52
C SER A 363 -4.79 4.22 -17.03
N ASN A 364 -4.04 5.00 -17.79
CA ASN A 364 -3.88 4.75 -19.22
C ASN A 364 -2.96 3.54 -19.41
N VAL A 365 -3.46 2.47 -20.05
CA VAL A 365 -2.75 1.20 -20.20
C VAL A 365 -1.97 1.08 -21.49
N LYS A 366 -2.01 2.09 -22.33
CA LYS A 366 -1.47 2.15 -23.69
C LYS A 366 -2.01 1.07 -24.62
N CYS A 367 -2.67 1.49 -25.69
CA CYS A 367 -3.16 0.61 -26.75
C CYS A 367 -2.02 -0.08 -27.53
N PRO A 368 -2.31 -1.16 -28.25
CA PRO A 368 -1.35 -1.75 -29.18
C PRO A 368 -0.97 -0.73 -30.25
N ALA A 369 0.32 -0.58 -30.50
CA ALA A 369 0.81 0.33 -31.52
C ALA A 369 1.78 -0.38 -32.46
N PRO A 370 1.62 -0.27 -33.80
CA PRO A 370 2.48 -0.94 -34.78
C PRO A 370 3.97 -0.56 -34.69
N TRP A 371 4.26 0.62 -34.12
CA TRP A 371 5.62 1.10 -33.91
C TRP A 371 6.28 0.62 -32.59
N ASP A 372 5.55 -0.10 -31.74
CA ASP A 372 6.11 -0.69 -30.53
C ASP A 372 6.81 -2.01 -30.87
N THR A 373 7.99 -1.92 -31.43
CA THR A 373 8.78 -3.07 -31.88
C THR A 373 9.61 -3.73 -30.77
N THR A 374 9.74 -3.08 -29.63
CA THR A 374 10.49 -3.59 -28.48
C THR A 374 9.64 -4.62 -27.72
N PRO A 375 10.11 -5.85 -27.49
CA PRO A 375 9.32 -6.89 -26.81
C PRO A 375 8.76 -6.46 -25.44
N GLN A 376 9.52 -5.65 -24.69
CA GLN A 376 9.09 -5.12 -23.37
C GLN A 376 7.92 -4.14 -23.46
N HIS A 377 7.63 -3.59 -24.63
CA HIS A 377 6.50 -2.70 -24.89
C HIS A 377 5.22 -3.47 -25.25
N HIS A 378 5.34 -4.74 -25.60
CA HIS A 378 4.17 -5.55 -25.91
C HIS A 378 3.33 -5.81 -24.67
N TRP A 379 2.02 -5.91 -24.85
CA TRP A 379 1.06 -6.13 -23.78
C TRP A 379 1.40 -7.34 -22.91
N THR A 380 1.79 -8.45 -23.54
CA THR A 380 2.16 -9.69 -22.85
C THR A 380 3.33 -9.53 -21.87
N ALA A 381 4.26 -8.60 -22.14
CA ALA A 381 5.35 -8.27 -21.23
C ALA A 381 4.95 -7.22 -20.17
N ARG A 382 3.96 -6.38 -20.49
CA ARG A 382 3.52 -5.27 -19.61
C ARG A 382 2.41 -5.65 -18.66
N SER A 383 1.44 -6.45 -19.11
CA SER A 383 0.25 -6.78 -18.33
C SER A 383 0.57 -7.40 -16.96
N PRO A 384 1.54 -8.32 -16.80
CA PRO A 384 1.87 -8.85 -15.48
C PRO A 384 2.34 -7.77 -14.49
N ARG A 385 3.15 -6.80 -14.97
CA ARG A 385 3.65 -5.69 -14.16
C ARG A 385 2.52 -4.73 -13.77
N LEU A 386 1.66 -4.41 -14.73
CA LEU A 386 0.50 -3.55 -14.52
C LEU A 386 -0.47 -4.18 -13.51
N PHE A 387 -0.70 -5.49 -13.63
CA PHE A 387 -1.56 -6.23 -12.71
C PHE A 387 -0.96 -6.30 -11.30
N ALA A 388 0.36 -6.51 -11.18
CA ALA A 388 1.06 -6.46 -9.89
C ALA A 388 0.95 -5.06 -9.25
N GLN A 389 1.11 -4.00 -10.05
CA GLN A 389 0.94 -2.62 -9.61
C GLN A 389 -0.49 -2.37 -9.08
N TRP A 390 -1.53 -2.75 -9.83
CA TRP A 390 -2.91 -2.57 -9.38
C TRP A 390 -3.25 -3.43 -8.15
N ARG A 391 -2.71 -4.66 -8.03
CA ARG A 391 -2.86 -5.47 -6.81
C ARG A 391 -2.25 -4.79 -5.60
N THR A 392 -1.10 -4.14 -5.76
CA THR A 392 -0.47 -3.35 -4.68
C THR A 392 -1.27 -2.09 -4.36
N MET A 393 -1.77 -1.39 -5.37
CA MET A 393 -2.58 -0.19 -5.18
C MET A 393 -3.95 -0.49 -4.57
N GLN A 394 -4.52 -1.68 -4.81
CA GLN A 394 -5.86 -2.09 -4.35
C GLN A 394 -6.95 -1.05 -4.64
N PRO A 395 -7.22 -0.73 -5.91
CA PRO A 395 -8.24 0.25 -6.27
C PRO A 395 -9.64 -0.24 -5.88
N ASP A 396 -10.44 0.64 -5.34
CA ASP A 396 -11.88 0.41 -5.16
C ASP A 396 -12.65 0.73 -6.44
N ILE A 397 -12.19 1.76 -7.15
CA ILE A 397 -12.65 2.18 -8.47
C ILE A 397 -11.43 2.35 -9.36
N LEU A 398 -11.42 1.70 -10.52
CA LEU A 398 -10.34 1.74 -11.49
C LEU A 398 -10.90 2.18 -12.84
N SER A 399 -10.45 3.33 -13.30
CA SER A 399 -10.79 3.90 -14.61
C SER A 399 -9.63 3.69 -15.57
N LEU A 400 -9.89 3.11 -16.73
CA LEU A 400 -8.84 2.82 -17.71
C LEU A 400 -9.01 3.63 -18.99
N GLN A 401 -7.90 3.96 -19.63
CA GLN A 401 -7.85 4.55 -20.96
C GLN A 401 -7.01 3.66 -21.86
N GLU A 402 -7.37 3.62 -23.13
CA GLU A 402 -6.72 2.87 -24.20
C GLU A 402 -6.77 1.32 -24.16
N PRO A 403 -7.45 0.62 -23.23
CA PRO A 403 -7.53 -0.82 -23.40
C PRO A 403 -8.36 -1.17 -24.64
N VAL A 404 -7.94 -2.23 -25.32
CA VAL A 404 -8.73 -2.91 -26.37
C VAL A 404 -9.42 -4.14 -25.79
N LYS A 405 -10.34 -4.74 -26.55
CA LYS A 405 -11.12 -5.91 -26.10
C LYS A 405 -10.26 -7.01 -25.49
N ALA A 406 -9.17 -7.40 -26.19
CA ALA A 406 -8.28 -8.46 -25.72
C ALA A 406 -7.64 -8.14 -24.34
N TYR A 407 -7.25 -6.88 -24.10
CA TYR A 407 -6.71 -6.47 -22.81
C TYR A 407 -7.76 -6.56 -21.71
N LEU A 408 -9.00 -6.17 -22.03
CA LEU A 408 -10.10 -6.22 -21.07
C LEU A 408 -10.49 -7.64 -20.69
N ASP A 409 -10.33 -8.61 -21.59
CA ASP A 409 -10.58 -10.02 -21.29
C ASP A 409 -9.53 -10.58 -20.32
N GLU A 410 -8.26 -10.25 -20.52
CA GLU A 410 -7.19 -10.61 -19.59
C GLU A 410 -7.36 -9.91 -18.21
N ILE A 411 -7.75 -8.63 -18.22
CA ILE A 411 -8.03 -7.89 -16.98
C ILE A 411 -9.19 -8.53 -16.22
N ALA A 412 -10.27 -8.91 -16.91
CA ALA A 412 -11.41 -9.56 -16.27
C ALA A 412 -11.05 -10.94 -15.67
N ALA A 413 -10.17 -11.68 -16.33
CA ALA A 413 -9.64 -12.95 -15.80
C ALA A 413 -8.73 -12.74 -14.59
N ALA A 414 -7.92 -11.67 -14.59
CA ALA A 414 -6.95 -11.38 -13.52
C ALA A 414 -7.59 -10.73 -12.28
N PHE A 415 -8.76 -10.07 -12.44
CA PHE A 415 -9.47 -9.32 -11.38
C PHE A 415 -10.98 -9.65 -11.41
N PRO A 416 -11.37 -10.89 -11.10
CA PRO A 416 -12.77 -11.32 -11.13
C PRO A 416 -13.65 -10.59 -10.08
N GLU A 417 -13.02 -10.01 -9.05
CA GLU A 417 -13.67 -9.20 -8.03
C GLU A 417 -14.15 -7.83 -8.55
N LEU A 418 -13.66 -7.39 -9.71
CA LEU A 418 -14.08 -6.13 -10.30
C LEU A 418 -15.27 -6.33 -11.25
N ALA A 419 -16.28 -5.48 -11.12
CA ALA A 419 -17.29 -5.27 -12.15
C ALA A 419 -16.80 -4.24 -13.16
N ARG A 420 -17.33 -4.25 -14.38
CA ARG A 420 -16.91 -3.33 -15.44
C ARG A 420 -18.09 -2.87 -16.28
N VAL A 421 -18.01 -1.61 -16.73
CA VAL A 421 -18.87 -1.03 -17.77
C VAL A 421 -18.03 -0.25 -18.76
N GLY A 422 -18.55 -0.03 -19.95
CA GLY A 422 -17.93 0.70 -21.06
C GLY A 422 -17.95 -0.12 -22.35
N VAL A 423 -18.02 0.58 -23.45
CA VAL A 423 -17.99 0.05 -24.82
C VAL A 423 -16.82 0.63 -25.61
N ALA A 424 -16.48 0.03 -26.74
CA ALA A 424 -15.43 0.55 -27.61
C ALA A 424 -15.90 1.80 -28.37
N ARG A 425 -14.96 2.68 -28.67
CA ARG A 425 -15.25 4.02 -29.19
C ARG A 425 -15.66 4.06 -30.66
N GLU A 426 -15.24 3.07 -31.48
CA GLU A 426 -15.48 3.10 -32.93
C GLU A 426 -16.89 2.62 -33.29
N ASP A 427 -17.36 1.54 -32.70
CA ASP A 427 -18.63 0.90 -33.05
C ASP A 427 -19.67 0.86 -31.91
N GLY A 428 -19.29 1.29 -30.71
CA GLY A 428 -20.12 1.19 -29.53
C GLY A 428 -20.27 -0.23 -28.99
N ARG A 429 -19.41 -1.14 -29.38
CA ARG A 429 -19.40 -2.56 -29.00
C ARG A 429 -17.99 -3.01 -28.61
N GLU A 430 -17.18 -3.46 -29.59
CA GLU A 430 -15.88 -4.08 -29.35
C GLU A 430 -14.74 -3.51 -30.19
N GLU A 431 -15.01 -2.65 -31.19
CA GLU A 431 -14.01 -2.10 -32.09
C GLU A 431 -13.37 -0.82 -31.54
N GLY A 432 -12.04 -0.84 -31.45
CA GLY A 432 -11.22 0.29 -31.00
C GLY A 432 -10.92 0.26 -29.50
N GLU A 433 -10.54 1.42 -29.01
CA GLU A 433 -10.20 1.61 -27.61
C GLU A 433 -11.46 1.80 -26.75
N PHE A 434 -11.39 1.30 -25.53
CA PHE A 434 -12.39 1.50 -24.51
C PHE A 434 -11.94 2.58 -23.51
N GLY A 435 -12.92 3.13 -22.77
CA GLY A 435 -12.70 3.94 -21.59
C GLY A 435 -13.51 3.40 -20.40
N PRO A 436 -13.24 2.19 -19.92
CA PRO A 436 -14.11 1.54 -18.95
C PRO A 436 -13.97 2.13 -17.56
N VAL A 437 -15.04 1.97 -16.76
CA VAL A 437 -15.04 2.13 -15.30
C VAL A 437 -15.17 0.75 -14.69
N LEU A 438 -14.24 0.39 -13.81
CA LEU A 438 -14.26 -0.84 -13.03
C LEU A 438 -14.43 -0.51 -11.55
N TRP A 439 -15.07 -1.38 -10.78
CA TRP A 439 -15.26 -1.21 -9.34
C TRP A 439 -15.34 -2.55 -8.61
N ARG A 440 -15.00 -2.56 -7.33
CA ARG A 440 -15.14 -3.73 -6.47
C ARG A 440 -16.62 -4.12 -6.30
N ARG A 441 -16.97 -5.34 -6.69
CA ARG A 441 -18.34 -5.88 -6.60
C ARG A 441 -18.85 -5.98 -5.18
N ASP A 442 -17.97 -6.23 -4.23
CA ASP A 442 -18.30 -6.36 -2.81
C ASP A 442 -18.55 -5.01 -2.11
N ARG A 443 -18.10 -3.89 -2.71
CA ARG A 443 -18.21 -2.56 -2.13
C ARG A 443 -19.31 -1.69 -2.73
N PHE A 444 -19.63 -1.88 -3.99
CA PHE A 444 -20.54 -0.97 -4.71
C PHE A 444 -21.65 -1.70 -5.42
N ASP A 445 -22.83 -1.08 -5.38
CA ASP A 445 -23.96 -1.41 -6.24
C ASP A 445 -24.02 -0.40 -7.39
N CYS A 446 -24.03 -0.89 -8.63
CA CYS A 446 -24.17 -0.01 -9.80
C CYS A 446 -25.66 0.31 -10.02
N VAL A 447 -26.01 1.57 -9.88
CA VAL A 447 -27.39 2.06 -10.02
C VAL A 447 -27.73 2.36 -11.48
N ARG A 448 -26.77 2.95 -12.22
CA ARG A 448 -26.91 3.31 -13.64
C ARG A 448 -25.54 3.41 -14.26
N HIS A 449 -25.42 3.09 -15.52
CA HIS A 449 -24.20 3.27 -16.30
C HIS A 449 -24.52 3.56 -17.77
N GLY A 450 -23.51 3.98 -18.50
CA GLY A 450 -23.58 4.17 -19.96
C GLY A 450 -22.29 4.74 -20.52
N THR A 451 -22.24 4.83 -21.82
CA THR A 451 -21.15 5.48 -22.57
C THR A 451 -21.78 6.42 -23.62
N PHE A 452 -21.19 7.59 -23.78
CA PHE A 452 -21.58 8.55 -24.80
C PHE A 452 -20.37 9.13 -25.52
N TRP A 453 -20.56 9.59 -26.74
CA TRP A 453 -19.49 10.14 -27.58
C TRP A 453 -19.31 11.63 -27.34
N LEU A 454 -18.07 12.07 -27.35
CA LEU A 454 -17.68 13.47 -27.17
C LEU A 454 -17.75 14.22 -28.51
N SER A 455 -18.94 14.28 -29.06
CA SER A 455 -19.29 14.89 -30.34
C SER A 455 -20.60 15.65 -30.25
N GLU A 456 -20.99 16.32 -31.31
CA GLU A 456 -22.29 16.99 -31.40
C GLU A 456 -23.46 16.00 -31.44
N THR A 457 -23.20 14.76 -31.82
CA THR A 457 -24.16 13.64 -31.85
C THR A 457 -23.76 12.55 -30.83
N SER A 458 -23.82 12.91 -29.56
CA SER A 458 -23.28 12.10 -28.44
C SER A 458 -23.84 10.69 -28.33
N GLU A 459 -25.02 10.43 -28.84
CA GLU A 459 -25.67 9.11 -28.83
C GLU A 459 -25.30 8.25 -30.05
N THR A 460 -24.53 8.77 -31.00
CA THR A 460 -24.14 8.07 -32.22
C THR A 460 -22.79 7.43 -32.06
N ALA A 461 -22.73 6.10 -32.11
CA ALA A 461 -21.48 5.34 -32.03
C ALA A 461 -20.50 5.74 -33.17
N GLY A 462 -19.23 5.86 -32.84
CA GLY A 462 -18.18 6.27 -33.77
C GLY A 462 -18.16 7.74 -34.14
N SER A 463 -19.09 8.56 -33.63
CA SER A 463 -19.12 9.99 -33.93
C SER A 463 -17.91 10.72 -33.35
N LYS A 464 -17.42 11.72 -34.11
CA LYS A 464 -16.25 12.52 -33.75
C LYS A 464 -16.61 13.99 -33.60
N TYR A 465 -15.97 14.65 -32.65
CA TYR A 465 -16.01 16.11 -32.62
C TYR A 465 -15.29 16.68 -33.87
N PRO A 466 -15.81 17.72 -34.51
CA PRO A 466 -15.16 18.35 -35.66
C PRO A 466 -13.69 18.67 -35.38
N GLY A 467 -12.80 18.22 -36.24
CA GLY A 467 -11.34 18.40 -36.14
C GLY A 467 -10.63 17.38 -35.22
N ALA A 468 -11.34 16.53 -34.50
CA ALA A 468 -10.72 15.46 -33.73
C ALA A 468 -10.22 14.29 -34.63
N ASN A 469 -9.07 13.71 -34.31
CA ASN A 469 -8.51 12.60 -35.09
C ASN A 469 -9.30 11.30 -34.90
N HIS A 470 -9.80 11.06 -33.68
CA HIS A 470 -10.49 9.82 -33.29
C HIS A 470 -11.82 10.13 -32.62
N PRO A 471 -12.79 9.21 -32.67
CA PRO A 471 -13.90 9.24 -31.73
C PRO A 471 -13.38 9.27 -30.30
N ARG A 472 -13.97 10.08 -29.45
CA ARG A 472 -13.68 10.10 -28.01
C ARG A 472 -14.97 9.86 -27.26
N ILE A 473 -14.87 9.12 -26.19
CA ILE A 473 -16.02 8.67 -25.38
C ILE A 473 -15.84 9.07 -23.93
N CYS A 474 -16.97 9.14 -23.24
CA CYS A 474 -17.00 9.19 -21.79
C CYS A 474 -17.91 8.07 -21.28
N THR A 475 -17.36 7.17 -20.47
CA THR A 475 -18.14 6.15 -19.77
C THR A 475 -18.48 6.65 -18.37
N PHE A 476 -19.72 6.46 -17.93
CA PHE A 476 -20.13 6.77 -16.59
C PHE A 476 -20.69 5.57 -15.86
N ALA A 477 -20.52 5.55 -14.54
CA ALA A 477 -21.15 4.62 -13.62
C ALA A 477 -21.61 5.36 -12.37
N TYR A 478 -22.88 5.20 -12.01
CA TYR A 478 -23.40 5.69 -10.74
C TYR A 478 -23.38 4.55 -9.74
N LEU A 479 -22.51 4.68 -8.76
CA LEU A 479 -22.18 3.64 -7.81
C LEU A 479 -22.68 4.03 -6.41
N ARG A 480 -23.41 3.13 -5.76
CA ARG A 480 -23.79 3.28 -4.35
C ARG A 480 -22.79 2.52 -3.51
N GLU A 481 -22.04 3.26 -2.68
CA GLU A 481 -21.13 2.66 -1.70
C GLU A 481 -21.97 2.02 -0.57
N ARG A 482 -21.72 0.72 -0.31
CA ARG A 482 -22.63 -0.09 0.53
C ARG A 482 -22.61 0.26 2.01
N VAL A 483 -21.47 0.73 2.52
CA VAL A 483 -21.30 1.05 3.95
C VAL A 483 -21.97 2.37 4.30
N THR A 484 -21.71 3.42 3.52
CA THR A 484 -22.24 4.76 3.78
C THR A 484 -23.57 5.05 3.07
N GLY A 485 -23.92 4.24 2.07
CA GLY A 485 -25.05 4.50 1.17
C GLY A 485 -24.83 5.68 0.22
N ARG A 486 -23.64 6.30 0.22
CA ARG A 486 -23.33 7.45 -0.64
C ARG A 486 -23.30 7.07 -2.10
N LEU A 487 -23.81 7.97 -2.92
CA LEU A 487 -23.77 7.84 -4.37
C LEU A 487 -22.52 8.52 -4.91
N LEU A 488 -21.83 7.83 -5.80
CA LEU A 488 -20.70 8.33 -6.58
C LEU A 488 -21.11 8.36 -8.05
N ALA A 489 -20.98 9.48 -8.70
CA ALA A 489 -21.17 9.63 -10.14
C ALA A 489 -19.78 9.66 -10.79
N VAL A 490 -19.30 8.50 -11.18
CA VAL A 490 -17.96 8.30 -11.75
C VAL A 490 -18.03 8.43 -13.25
N TYR A 491 -17.17 9.27 -13.82
CA TYR A 491 -17.00 9.50 -15.24
C TYR A 491 -15.55 9.22 -15.62
N ASN A 492 -15.34 8.51 -16.71
CA ASN A 492 -14.01 8.21 -17.23
C ASN A 492 -13.92 8.59 -18.71
N THR A 493 -12.85 9.26 -19.09
CA THR A 493 -12.66 9.72 -20.45
C THR A 493 -11.19 9.73 -20.88
N HIS A 494 -10.97 9.75 -22.20
CA HIS A 494 -9.70 10.08 -22.83
C HIS A 494 -10.00 11.14 -23.90
N THR A 495 -9.63 12.39 -23.64
CA THR A 495 -9.98 13.50 -24.55
C THR A 495 -9.02 13.63 -25.72
N SER A 496 -9.36 14.48 -26.68
CA SER A 496 -8.50 14.73 -27.84
C SER A 496 -7.29 15.57 -27.45
N TYR A 497 -6.13 15.23 -27.97
CA TYR A 497 -4.86 15.94 -27.84
C TYR A 497 -4.63 17.00 -28.91
N VAL A 498 -5.54 17.14 -29.89
CA VAL A 498 -5.33 17.97 -31.11
C VAL A 498 -5.24 19.44 -30.79
N SER A 499 -6.14 19.96 -29.95
CA SER A 499 -6.13 21.36 -29.52
C SER A 499 -6.88 21.60 -28.22
N ASP A 500 -6.51 22.68 -27.52
CA ASP A 500 -7.21 23.16 -26.33
C ASP A 500 -8.73 23.36 -26.60
N ASP A 501 -9.09 23.85 -27.78
CA ASP A 501 -10.50 24.14 -28.09
C ASP A 501 -11.33 22.89 -28.28
N ILE A 502 -10.78 21.84 -28.93
CA ILE A 502 -11.46 20.56 -29.09
C ILE A 502 -11.60 19.87 -27.71
N CYS A 503 -10.53 19.80 -26.93
CA CYS A 503 -10.60 19.23 -25.58
C CYS A 503 -11.61 19.98 -24.71
N ARG A 504 -11.59 21.31 -24.73
CA ARG A 504 -12.53 22.16 -24.01
C ARG A 504 -13.98 21.88 -24.39
N ALA A 505 -14.25 21.72 -25.69
CA ALA A 505 -15.58 21.41 -26.18
C ALA A 505 -16.03 20.02 -25.72
N GLN A 506 -15.14 19.02 -25.79
CA GLN A 506 -15.39 17.66 -25.30
C GLN A 506 -15.67 17.63 -23.80
N LEU A 507 -14.89 18.33 -22.98
CA LEU A 507 -15.15 18.47 -21.54
C LEU A 507 -16.44 19.19 -21.25
N GLY A 508 -16.81 20.18 -22.09
CA GLY A 508 -18.10 20.87 -22.03
C GLY A 508 -19.29 19.90 -22.23
N ILE A 509 -19.16 18.92 -23.12
CA ILE A 509 -20.17 17.85 -23.30
C ILE A 509 -20.29 17.00 -22.03
N ILE A 510 -19.16 16.58 -21.45
CA ILE A 510 -19.15 15.80 -20.20
C ILE A 510 -19.82 16.58 -19.06
N VAL A 511 -19.46 17.82 -18.88
CA VAL A 511 -20.00 18.67 -17.82
C VAL A 511 -21.53 18.86 -17.97
N ARG A 512 -22.02 19.08 -19.20
CA ARG A 512 -23.47 19.17 -19.46
C ARG A 512 -24.18 17.86 -19.15
N HIS A 513 -23.62 16.73 -19.60
CA HIS A 513 -24.17 15.41 -19.27
C HIS A 513 -24.20 15.17 -17.76
N MET A 514 -23.11 15.51 -17.06
CA MET A 514 -23.01 15.40 -15.61
C MET A 514 -24.04 16.24 -14.88
N ALA A 515 -24.24 17.50 -15.31
CA ALA A 515 -25.23 18.39 -14.73
C ALA A 515 -26.67 17.89 -14.92
N ALA A 516 -26.97 17.30 -16.09
CA ALA A 516 -28.32 16.83 -16.41
C ALA A 516 -28.65 15.46 -15.81
N ASN A 517 -27.67 14.59 -15.58
CA ASN A 517 -27.91 13.18 -15.31
C ASN A 517 -27.34 12.66 -13.97
N ALA A 518 -26.31 13.32 -13.39
CA ALA A 518 -25.78 12.86 -12.14
C ALA A 518 -26.83 12.94 -11.02
N PRO A 519 -26.99 11.88 -10.19
CA PRO A 519 -27.95 11.92 -9.10
C PRO A 519 -27.70 13.09 -8.15
N GLU A 520 -28.76 13.70 -7.65
CA GLU A 520 -28.66 14.78 -6.67
C GLU A 520 -27.90 14.31 -5.42
N GLY A 521 -26.97 15.11 -4.94
CA GLY A 521 -26.14 14.79 -3.77
C GLY A 521 -25.04 13.72 -4.02
N ALA A 522 -24.91 13.21 -5.24
CA ALA A 522 -23.83 12.30 -5.58
C ALA A 522 -22.47 13.02 -5.59
N VAL A 523 -21.44 12.35 -5.10
CA VAL A 523 -20.06 12.78 -5.30
C VAL A 523 -19.72 12.60 -6.77
N ARG A 524 -19.50 13.71 -7.49
CA ARG A 524 -19.09 13.66 -8.89
C ARG A 524 -17.59 13.46 -8.97
N ILE A 525 -17.17 12.49 -9.77
CA ILE A 525 -15.76 12.11 -9.97
C ILE A 525 -15.54 12.02 -11.48
N LEU A 526 -14.61 12.80 -12.00
CA LEU A 526 -14.12 12.68 -13.37
C LEU A 526 -12.67 12.20 -13.34
N THR A 527 -12.42 11.10 -14.00
CA THR A 527 -11.10 10.51 -14.15
C THR A 527 -10.71 10.47 -15.62
N GLY A 528 -9.43 10.46 -15.91
CA GLY A 528 -8.97 10.16 -17.27
C GLY A 528 -7.68 10.84 -17.68
N ASP A 529 -7.23 10.41 -18.86
CA ASP A 529 -6.21 11.10 -19.64
C ASP A 529 -6.87 12.26 -20.39
N LEU A 530 -6.66 13.46 -19.88
CA LEU A 530 -7.23 14.67 -20.48
C LEU A 530 -6.31 15.29 -21.54
N ASN A 531 -5.12 14.72 -21.77
CA ASN A 531 -4.10 15.18 -22.72
C ASN A 531 -3.58 16.62 -22.49
N PHE A 532 -4.05 17.30 -21.45
CA PHE A 532 -3.67 18.67 -21.10
C PHE A 532 -3.37 18.80 -19.59
N GLU A 533 -2.39 19.61 -19.27
CA GLU A 533 -1.97 19.87 -17.90
C GLU A 533 -3.02 20.71 -17.14
N ALA A 534 -3.03 20.57 -15.81
CA ALA A 534 -3.83 21.41 -14.95
C ALA A 534 -3.52 22.90 -15.18
N GLY A 535 -4.56 23.74 -15.15
CA GLY A 535 -4.44 25.18 -15.42
C GLY A 535 -4.50 25.56 -16.92
N ARG A 536 -4.45 24.58 -17.82
CA ARG A 536 -4.64 24.87 -19.26
C ARG A 536 -6.09 25.27 -19.56
N ARG A 537 -6.25 26.17 -20.53
CA ARG A 537 -7.56 26.64 -21.02
C ARG A 537 -8.49 25.50 -21.44
N ALA A 538 -7.92 24.39 -21.92
CA ALA A 538 -8.63 23.17 -22.27
C ALA A 538 -9.50 22.67 -21.11
N LEU A 539 -9.04 22.75 -19.86
CA LEU A 539 -9.72 22.22 -18.67
C LEU A 539 -10.69 23.22 -18.01
N ALA A 540 -10.84 24.43 -18.56
CA ALA A 540 -11.72 25.49 -17.98
C ALA A 540 -13.17 25.04 -17.71
N PRO A 541 -13.83 24.18 -18.52
CA PRO A 541 -15.18 23.72 -18.24
C PRO A 541 -15.32 22.98 -16.90
N LEU A 542 -14.29 22.29 -16.44
CA LEU A 542 -14.30 21.55 -15.18
C LEU A 542 -14.35 22.52 -13.98
N ALA A 543 -13.51 23.56 -14.00
CA ALA A 543 -13.51 24.61 -12.98
C ALA A 543 -14.83 25.39 -13.00
N SER A 544 -15.38 25.70 -14.20
CA SER A 544 -16.68 26.40 -14.34
C SER A 544 -17.83 25.54 -13.80
N ALA A 545 -17.72 24.22 -13.82
CA ALA A 545 -18.68 23.29 -13.21
C ALA A 545 -18.47 23.10 -11.70
N GLY A 546 -17.52 23.83 -11.11
CA GLY A 546 -17.17 23.73 -9.70
C GLY A 546 -16.45 22.44 -9.33
N LEU A 547 -15.85 21.73 -10.29
CA LEU A 547 -15.01 20.56 -9.99
C LEU A 547 -13.61 21.02 -9.60
N VAL A 548 -13.04 20.36 -8.59
CA VAL A 548 -11.69 20.62 -8.08
C VAL A 548 -10.78 19.45 -8.40
N ASN A 549 -9.51 19.72 -8.72
CA ASN A 549 -8.53 18.66 -8.91
C ASN A 549 -8.19 18.05 -7.55
N ALA A 550 -8.11 16.72 -7.48
CA ALA A 550 -7.74 16.01 -6.25
C ALA A 550 -6.37 16.47 -5.71
N ASP A 551 -5.42 16.81 -6.58
CA ASP A 551 -4.09 17.29 -6.20
C ASP A 551 -4.15 18.63 -5.42
N ASP A 552 -5.12 19.49 -5.74
CA ASP A 552 -5.23 20.83 -5.14
C ASP A 552 -5.86 20.79 -3.73
N VAL A 553 -6.58 19.69 -3.41
CA VAL A 553 -7.33 19.56 -2.14
C VAL A 553 -6.86 18.39 -1.29
N CYS A 554 -5.78 17.75 -1.67
CA CYS A 554 -5.23 16.57 -1.00
C CYS A 554 -4.57 16.94 0.33
N ALA A 555 -4.98 16.26 1.43
CA ALA A 555 -4.41 16.50 2.75
C ALA A 555 -2.96 15.98 2.86
N VAL A 556 -2.65 14.85 2.20
CA VAL A 556 -1.32 14.23 2.20
C VAL A 556 -0.96 13.83 0.78
N PRO A 557 -0.32 14.71 0.01
CA PRO A 557 0.20 14.31 -1.30
C PRO A 557 1.34 13.31 -1.11
N LEU A 558 1.13 12.08 -1.57
CA LEU A 558 2.17 11.07 -1.66
C LEU A 558 2.90 11.29 -2.98
N ASP A 559 4.17 11.68 -2.90
CA ASP A 559 5.00 12.04 -4.06
C ASP A 559 4.40 13.18 -4.91
N GLY A 560 3.94 14.23 -4.27
CA GLY A 560 3.05 15.29 -4.73
C GLY A 560 3.46 16.12 -5.95
N ARG A 561 4.45 15.71 -6.75
CA ARG A 561 4.90 16.45 -7.94
C ARG A 561 5.25 15.57 -9.13
N TRP A 562 4.87 14.30 -9.13
CA TRP A 562 5.22 13.40 -10.21
C TRP A 562 4.33 13.60 -11.43
N ASN A 563 4.95 13.56 -12.57
CA ASN A 563 4.26 13.50 -13.85
C ASN A 563 3.51 12.20 -13.99
N SER A 564 2.35 12.24 -14.61
CA SER A 564 1.59 11.04 -14.91
C SER A 564 2.08 10.32 -16.19
N VAL A 565 3.00 10.91 -16.93
CA VAL A 565 3.56 10.32 -18.15
C VAL A 565 5.00 9.92 -17.92
N THR A 566 5.35 8.70 -18.34
CA THR A 566 6.73 8.23 -18.29
C THR A 566 7.58 9.00 -19.31
N LEU A 567 8.80 9.32 -18.94
CA LEU A 567 9.73 9.94 -19.88
C LEU A 567 10.00 8.95 -21.05
N TYR A 568 9.54 9.29 -22.23
CA TYR A 568 9.80 8.55 -23.47
C TYR A 568 9.36 7.09 -23.51
N ARG A 569 8.06 6.83 -23.46
CA ARG A 569 7.47 5.57 -23.93
C ARG A 569 8.17 4.33 -23.36
N PHE A 570 8.12 4.10 -22.03
CA PHE A 570 8.64 2.91 -21.35
C PHE A 570 10.15 2.83 -21.07
N TYR A 571 10.93 3.88 -21.28
CA TYR A 571 12.38 3.81 -21.03
C TYR A 571 12.72 3.80 -19.54
N PRO A 572 13.74 3.00 -19.15
CA PRO A 572 14.33 3.09 -17.83
C PRO A 572 14.83 4.51 -17.54
N ARG A 573 14.66 4.98 -16.33
CA ARG A 573 15.24 6.27 -15.85
C ARG A 573 16.75 6.39 -16.09
N SER A 574 17.44 5.30 -16.44
CA SER A 574 18.90 5.25 -16.63
C SER A 574 19.39 5.73 -17.98
N PHE A 575 18.52 5.95 -18.96
CA PHE A 575 18.94 6.39 -20.28
C PHE A 575 18.22 7.66 -20.73
N PRO A 576 18.91 8.81 -20.75
CA PRO A 576 18.37 9.98 -21.41
C PRO A 576 18.35 9.72 -22.92
N ALA A 577 17.18 9.53 -23.50
CA ALA A 577 17.00 9.62 -24.95
C ALA A 577 17.46 11.00 -25.43
N GLU A 578 17.80 11.12 -26.72
CA GLU A 578 18.37 12.36 -27.29
C GLU A 578 17.53 13.63 -27.02
N GLY A 579 16.22 13.49 -26.92
CA GLY A 579 15.32 14.61 -26.54
C GLY A 579 15.43 15.03 -25.08
N VAL A 580 15.71 14.09 -24.15
CA VAL A 580 16.06 14.43 -22.76
C VAL A 580 17.41 15.11 -22.74
N ARG A 581 18.40 14.64 -23.50
CA ARG A 581 19.70 15.31 -23.63
C ARG A 581 19.56 16.73 -24.18
N ARG A 582 18.68 16.97 -25.16
CA ARG A 582 18.42 18.34 -25.68
C ARG A 582 17.74 19.22 -24.63
N ARG A 583 16.77 18.71 -23.86
CA ARG A 583 16.16 19.47 -22.76
C ARG A 583 17.12 19.67 -21.58
N LEU A 584 17.98 18.70 -21.29
CA LEU A 584 19.06 18.78 -20.31
C LEU A 584 20.09 19.84 -20.70
N ALA A 585 20.43 19.95 -21.99
CA ALA A 585 21.32 20.99 -22.52
C ALA A 585 20.72 22.40 -22.36
N VAL A 586 19.40 22.54 -22.39
CA VAL A 586 18.71 23.83 -22.15
C VAL A 586 18.68 24.18 -20.65
N VAL A 587 18.65 23.21 -19.75
CA VAL A 587 18.60 23.44 -18.30
C VAL A 587 20.01 23.52 -17.68
N GLY A 588 21.06 23.25 -18.45
CA GLY A 588 22.47 23.50 -18.08
C GLY A 588 22.97 22.65 -16.93
N GLY A 589 22.50 21.41 -16.75
CA GLY A 589 22.66 20.75 -15.50
C GLY A 589 23.40 19.43 -15.48
N ASP A 590 24.02 19.21 -14.35
CA ASP A 590 24.44 17.91 -13.86
C ASP A 590 23.23 17.03 -13.50
N LEU A 591 23.46 15.76 -13.21
CA LEU A 591 22.42 14.77 -12.90
C LEU A 591 21.60 15.10 -11.64
N ALA A 592 22.13 15.90 -10.72
CA ALA A 592 21.46 16.31 -9.50
C ALA A 592 20.49 17.47 -9.77
N SER A 593 20.92 18.45 -10.58
CA SER A 593 20.07 19.55 -11.09
C SER A 593 18.91 19.00 -11.93
N VAL A 594 19.16 17.93 -12.70
CA VAL A 594 18.13 17.23 -13.47
C VAL A 594 17.15 16.49 -12.57
N ARG A 595 17.60 15.82 -11.53
CA ARG A 595 16.72 15.19 -10.52
C ARG A 595 15.86 16.23 -9.78
N ALA A 596 16.42 17.40 -9.50
CA ALA A 596 15.68 18.50 -8.89
C ALA A 596 14.66 19.14 -9.85
N ALA A 597 14.95 19.17 -11.16
CA ALA A 597 14.08 19.71 -12.21
C ALA A 597 13.15 18.66 -12.85
N LEU A 598 13.33 17.36 -12.59
CA LEU A 598 12.50 16.28 -13.10
C LEU A 598 10.99 16.44 -12.83
N PRO A 599 10.55 17.06 -11.73
CA PRO A 599 9.14 17.39 -11.54
C PRO A 599 8.55 18.29 -12.63
N ASP A 600 9.38 19.10 -13.29
CA ASP A 600 8.96 20.08 -14.29
C ASP A 600 9.16 19.59 -15.75
N LEU A 601 9.75 18.41 -15.93
CA LEU A 601 10.10 17.89 -17.27
C LEU A 601 9.07 16.94 -17.89
N GLY A 602 8.03 16.58 -17.17
CA GLY A 602 6.97 15.73 -17.69
C GLY A 602 5.61 16.40 -17.64
N SER A 603 4.60 15.72 -18.15
CA SER A 603 3.24 16.24 -18.26
C SER A 603 2.31 15.56 -17.28
N ARG A 604 1.52 16.34 -16.53
CA ARG A 604 0.41 15.84 -15.71
C ARG A 604 -0.85 15.94 -16.54
N ILE A 605 -1.14 14.92 -17.31
CA ILE A 605 -2.31 14.88 -18.20
C ILE A 605 -3.37 13.90 -17.74
N ASP A 606 -3.02 13.02 -16.81
CA ASP A 606 -3.97 12.15 -16.12
C ASP A 606 -4.51 12.86 -14.87
N HIS A 607 -5.82 12.94 -14.75
CA HIS A 607 -6.48 13.74 -13.71
C HIS A 607 -7.58 12.99 -12.97
N ILE A 608 -7.81 13.42 -11.73
CA ILE A 608 -9.00 13.08 -10.92
C ILE A 608 -9.60 14.37 -10.45
N PHE A 609 -10.76 14.75 -11.00
CA PHE A 609 -11.54 15.91 -10.59
C PHE A 609 -12.75 15.48 -9.78
N LEU A 610 -13.08 16.25 -8.77
CA LEU A 610 -14.10 15.92 -7.78
C LEU A 610 -15.06 17.08 -7.57
N SER A 611 -16.31 16.78 -7.17
CA SER A 611 -17.20 17.83 -6.65
C SER A 611 -16.59 18.46 -5.39
N PRO A 612 -16.84 19.76 -5.13
CA PRO A 612 -16.28 20.45 -3.97
C PRO A 612 -16.80 19.87 -2.66
N GLY A 613 -15.98 20.00 -1.61
CA GLY A 613 -16.31 19.49 -0.27
C GLY A 613 -16.07 18.02 -0.05
N VAL A 614 -15.49 17.30 -1.02
CA VAL A 614 -14.99 15.93 -0.85
C VAL A 614 -13.61 16.01 -0.19
N THR A 615 -13.43 15.29 0.91
CA THR A 615 -12.14 15.20 1.57
C THR A 615 -11.27 14.19 0.84
N VAL A 616 -10.11 14.62 0.34
CA VAL A 616 -9.07 13.76 -0.25
C VAL A 616 -8.01 13.56 0.81
N THR A 617 -7.92 12.36 1.37
CA THR A 617 -6.99 12.05 2.46
C THR A 617 -5.58 11.76 1.98
N ALA A 618 -5.45 11.19 0.77
CA ALA A 618 -4.18 10.96 0.10
C ALA A 618 -4.38 11.01 -1.42
N CYS A 619 -3.38 11.45 -2.14
CA CYS A 619 -3.33 11.38 -3.60
C CYS A 619 -1.88 11.24 -4.08
N GLY A 620 -1.70 10.78 -5.31
CA GLY A 620 -0.36 10.65 -5.90
C GLY A 620 -0.38 9.89 -7.21
N VAL A 621 0.82 9.59 -7.66
CA VAL A 621 1.11 8.78 -8.85
C VAL A 621 1.93 7.57 -8.40
N ASP A 622 1.62 6.39 -8.89
CA ASP A 622 2.41 5.20 -8.64
C ASP A 622 3.46 5.03 -9.74
N ASP A 623 4.72 5.25 -9.41
CA ASP A 623 5.85 5.16 -10.32
C ASP A 623 6.58 3.80 -10.26
N THR A 624 5.91 2.78 -9.75
CA THR A 624 6.45 1.42 -9.67
C THR A 624 6.85 0.92 -11.05
N ASN A 625 8.07 0.44 -11.14
CA ASN A 625 8.65 -0.09 -12.37
C ASN A 625 9.54 -1.29 -12.05
N ASP A 626 9.81 -2.12 -13.05
CA ASP A 626 10.68 -3.29 -12.95
C ASP A 626 11.99 -3.02 -13.70
N GLY A 627 13.07 -2.78 -12.95
CA GLY A 627 14.38 -2.49 -13.51
C GLY A 627 14.41 -1.26 -14.43
N GLY A 628 13.49 -0.31 -14.21
CA GLY A 628 13.32 0.88 -15.01
C GLY A 628 12.29 0.74 -16.16
N TRP A 629 11.70 -0.45 -16.35
CA TRP A 629 10.63 -0.67 -17.30
C TRP A 629 9.27 -0.39 -16.68
N TYR A 630 8.58 0.61 -17.17
CA TYR A 630 7.23 0.93 -16.76
C TYR A 630 6.20 0.03 -17.46
N PRO A 631 5.09 -0.32 -16.79
CA PRO A 631 4.05 -1.14 -17.40
C PRO A 631 3.21 -0.41 -18.45
N SER A 632 3.27 0.93 -18.50
CA SER A 632 2.64 1.81 -19.48
C SER A 632 3.53 3.02 -19.75
N ASP A 633 3.23 3.81 -20.79
CA ASP A 633 3.81 5.14 -20.98
C ASP A 633 3.12 6.20 -20.09
N HIS A 634 2.12 5.79 -19.34
CA HIS A 634 1.51 6.54 -18.24
C HIS A 634 1.69 5.83 -16.92
N MET A 635 1.79 6.58 -15.84
CA MET A 635 1.80 6.09 -14.47
C MET A 635 0.38 6.21 -13.89
N PRO A 636 -0.15 5.18 -13.22
CA PRO A 636 -1.45 5.25 -12.58
C PRO A 636 -1.50 6.37 -11.55
N LYS A 637 -2.55 7.17 -11.61
CA LYS A 637 -2.84 8.22 -10.64
C LYS A 637 -3.95 7.78 -9.70
N PHE A 638 -3.85 8.13 -8.42
CA PHE A 638 -4.86 7.78 -7.43
C PHE A 638 -5.25 8.95 -6.54
N ALA A 639 -6.45 8.84 -5.98
CA ALA A 639 -6.94 9.64 -4.87
C ALA A 639 -7.71 8.75 -3.89
N VAL A 640 -7.51 8.98 -2.59
CA VAL A 640 -8.27 8.33 -1.52
C VAL A 640 -9.27 9.32 -0.97
N LEU A 641 -10.54 9.02 -1.19
CA LEU A 641 -11.67 9.88 -0.82
C LEU A 641 -12.25 9.41 0.52
N ASP A 642 -12.47 10.31 1.45
CA ASP A 642 -13.26 10.06 2.66
C ASP A 642 -14.73 10.39 2.36
N LEU A 643 -15.56 9.36 2.30
CA LEU A 643 -17.00 9.50 2.08
C LEU A 643 -17.81 9.78 3.37
N GLY A 644 -17.12 9.89 4.51
CA GLY A 644 -17.75 10.09 5.81
C GLY A 644 -18.20 8.78 6.46
N VAL A 645 -18.97 8.87 7.53
CA VAL A 645 -19.48 7.74 8.31
C VAL A 645 -20.86 7.30 7.86
N HIS A 646 -21.21 6.04 8.16
CA HIS A 646 -22.55 5.51 7.90
C HIS A 646 -23.63 6.39 8.57
N GLY A 647 -24.61 6.82 7.81
CA GLY A 647 -25.75 7.63 8.32
C GLY A 647 -25.56 9.15 8.29
N GLU A 648 -24.33 9.70 8.24
CA GLU A 648 -24.14 11.16 8.18
C GLU A 648 -24.79 11.83 6.95
N ALA A 649 -24.83 11.10 5.83
CA ALA A 649 -25.48 11.61 4.61
C ALA A 649 -27.01 11.74 4.81
N GLY A 650 -27.63 10.80 5.53
CA GLY A 650 -29.04 10.86 5.90
C GLY A 650 -29.32 11.97 6.91
N GLU A 651 -28.47 12.12 7.94
CA GLU A 651 -28.62 13.18 8.93
C GLU A 651 -28.44 14.58 8.34
N ARG A 652 -27.46 14.80 7.46
CA ARG A 652 -27.29 16.09 6.77
C ARG A 652 -28.47 16.41 5.85
N ALA A 653 -29.05 15.43 5.18
CA ALA A 653 -30.25 15.62 4.37
C ALA A 653 -31.46 15.97 5.24
N VAL A 654 -31.62 15.32 6.41
CA VAL A 654 -32.69 15.62 7.38
C VAL A 654 -32.51 17.02 7.99
N ARG A 655 -31.28 17.39 8.41
CA ARG A 655 -30.99 18.72 8.94
C ARG A 655 -31.22 19.83 7.92
N ARG A 656 -30.84 19.65 6.65
CA ARG A 656 -31.14 20.60 5.56
C ARG A 656 -32.64 20.73 5.29
N ARG A 657 -33.41 19.65 5.39
CA ARG A 657 -34.90 19.72 5.25
C ARG A 657 -35.57 20.35 6.47
N ALA A 658 -34.96 20.23 7.64
CA ALA A 658 -35.48 20.81 8.90
C ALA A 658 -35.05 22.26 9.14
N GLY A 659 -34.20 22.83 8.28
CA GLY A 659 -33.71 24.21 8.47
C GLY A 659 -32.78 24.38 9.67
N LEU A 660 -32.15 23.29 10.14
CA LEU A 660 -31.23 23.24 11.29
C LEU A 660 -29.77 23.29 10.85
#